data_9e909b3e4053c79a4c07e812a104862f
#
_entry.id   9e909b3e4053c79a4c07e812a104862f
#
_cell.length_a   1.000
_cell.length_b   1.000
_cell.length_c   1.000
_cell.angle_alpha   90.00
_cell.angle_beta   90.00
_cell.angle_gamma   90.00
#
_symmetry.space_group_name_H-M   'P 1'
#
loop_
_entity.id
_entity.type
_entity.pdbx_description
1 polymer ?
#
loop_
_entity_poly.entity_id
_entity_poly.type
_entity_poly.pdbx_seq_one_letter_code
_entity_poly.pdbx_strand_id
1 'polypeptide(L)'
;MNEFLGLKGIVFVVTLFQLFASSSAHLNYLRKCEDKPHCHRQMHYRASIENFTEFDSSLIKYSMIPSSLSFSEAGKLSGLIAKSFKVEKENETIYQNISLPFEFHFNSNNDFNTVRFLIKEDRESEMKKNLPEYVQINRYNETYTHTFKDPLYFEKNEDTMILDSEIDFEYEDSEEIKTLVINAKNLPNIKLKITNLPTLKIEYFYKEKSVLVINEENLLNYEHLRSQKDKKDNLSQHESFFGAFRSDSDFYNSYTQSEMFFQRENYIFGPQSIGLDIKFLNIANLYGIPEHPGSLRLLETWDTELQPYRLFNIDAFEHSVSNNDPLYGSIPFILGVAEDYSVGVLNNNPSDTDVDVKYNKNDSLTHWIMETGVLDLIVFIEDSPASVLKAYTDLTGTIELPLLSTLGYHQSRWSYESSLDILNINEHFKKNEIPVDFFWLDVDYTDDRKYFTWVEKAFPNVTDLLFKLDQDGKKNLVTNIDPYMKLHYFISDRIEDSGLAIKDHKMNNFVADSWTGESVWLDFLMTEESQKLWQQFYEEFLESATVAGLNNLHAWNNMNEPSLFKKFERTFPLNVLHNNGFEHRSVHNLYGKAMHEATHKSLMETYGGDKRPFVLSRSFFAGSQRTAASWTGDNFATWDHLKNSIPMILNNGLAGMPNTGADVAGFYGNPNEELIVRWYQLAVFYPFFRAHAHLEASRREPHLIIEKAPKYGNLVKDSIQLRYKLINYIYNEFEKSSLTGEPIMKPLFWKNQNSNNSDVFTIQDQFYLGDLIVKPITTSRSKNVKMYFPENNDLYYNFNNFDDKIEIEKSLKNRYVSVEVDLDYIPTYIEGGSFVYLKEKIRRSSTAMKYDNYTLIIAPDKGGLVKETQIYYDDGNSYEYKTSQKFVKTIMSFKKNTLEINVKVSNMNETPQYIEKIILLNPSHEGHHKVIENLEIPLFKNTSFELL
;
A
#
# COMPACT_ATOMS: atom_id res chain seq x y z
N MET A 1 -43.56 37.87 -13.97
CA MET A 1 -43.31 36.74 -13.02
C MET A 1 -43.12 35.38 -13.73
N ASN A 2 -43.58 35.22 -14.97
CA ASN A 2 -43.40 33.98 -15.76
C ASN A 2 -42.08 33.88 -16.55
N GLU A 3 -41.38 34.98 -16.81
CA GLU A 3 -40.06 34.93 -17.48
C GLU A 3 -38.89 34.62 -16.55
N PHE A 4 -39.05 34.86 -15.23
CA PHE A 4 -38.01 34.57 -14.25
C PHE A 4 -37.95 33.09 -13.84
N LEU A 5 -39.00 32.32 -14.03
CA LEU A 5 -39.05 30.88 -13.75
C LEU A 5 -38.46 30.06 -14.92
N GLY A 6 -38.51 30.59 -16.14
CA GLY A 6 -37.90 29.93 -17.30
C GLY A 6 -36.37 29.98 -17.31
N LEU A 7 -35.75 31.08 -16.88
CA LEU A 7 -34.29 31.19 -16.81
C LEU A 7 -33.67 30.32 -15.71
N LYS A 8 -34.32 30.20 -14.54
CA LYS A 8 -33.83 29.32 -13.46
C LYS A 8 -33.94 27.85 -13.83
N GLY A 9 -34.98 27.45 -14.55
CA GLY A 9 -35.14 26.08 -15.04
C GLY A 9 -34.08 25.71 -16.09
N ILE A 10 -33.79 26.66 -17.01
CA ILE A 10 -32.75 26.42 -18.03
C ILE A 10 -31.34 26.42 -17.44
N VAL A 11 -31.02 27.27 -16.48
CA VAL A 11 -29.76 27.30 -15.77
C VAL A 11 -29.59 26.00 -14.96
N PHE A 12 -30.63 25.51 -14.29
CA PHE A 12 -30.57 24.27 -13.53
C PHE A 12 -30.42 23.04 -14.45
N VAL A 13 -31.09 22.99 -15.59
CA VAL A 13 -30.93 21.91 -16.57
C VAL A 13 -29.57 21.97 -17.26
N VAL A 14 -29.05 23.16 -17.59
CA VAL A 14 -27.71 23.33 -18.17
C VAL A 14 -26.62 22.97 -17.11
N THR A 15 -26.81 23.32 -15.85
CA THR A 15 -25.89 22.94 -14.78
C THR A 15 -25.96 21.43 -14.50
N LEU A 16 -27.14 20.79 -14.54
CA LEU A 16 -27.27 19.36 -14.47
C LEU A 16 -26.63 18.66 -15.70
N PHE A 17 -26.85 19.18 -16.90
CA PHE A 17 -26.21 18.63 -18.12
C PHE A 17 -24.68 18.84 -18.10
N GLN A 18 -24.19 19.94 -17.56
CA GLN A 18 -22.76 20.14 -17.36
C GLN A 18 -22.20 19.23 -16.25
N LEU A 19 -22.95 18.98 -15.18
CA LEU A 19 -22.57 18.01 -14.14
C LEU A 19 -22.59 16.56 -14.66
N PHE A 20 -23.60 16.19 -15.45
CA PHE A 20 -23.62 14.85 -16.09
C PHE A 20 -22.61 14.72 -17.23
N ALA A 21 -22.35 15.78 -17.99
CA ALA A 21 -21.31 15.78 -19.02
C ALA A 21 -19.90 15.81 -18.39
N SER A 22 -19.73 16.47 -17.24
CA SER A 22 -18.44 16.42 -16.53
C SER A 22 -18.16 15.04 -15.92
N SER A 23 -19.16 14.36 -15.33
CA SER A 23 -18.96 13.02 -14.78
C SER A 23 -18.66 11.96 -15.86
N SER A 24 -19.30 12.07 -17.04
CA SER A 24 -18.98 11.17 -18.15
C SER A 24 -17.69 11.55 -18.90
N ALA A 25 -17.28 12.83 -18.87
CA ALA A 25 -16.01 13.24 -19.46
C ALA A 25 -14.80 12.92 -18.58
N HIS A 26 -14.97 12.82 -17.26
CA HIS A 26 -13.88 12.49 -16.34
C HIS A 26 -13.43 11.04 -16.41
N LEU A 27 -14.33 10.10 -16.64
CA LEU A 27 -14.00 8.67 -16.79
C LEU A 27 -13.26 8.33 -18.10
N ASN A 28 -13.24 9.23 -19.08
CA ASN A 28 -12.64 9.00 -20.39
C ASN A 28 -11.18 9.42 -20.52
N TYR A 29 -10.54 9.93 -19.45
CA TYR A 29 -9.15 10.37 -19.55
C TYR A 29 -8.13 9.27 -19.18
N LEU A 30 -8.56 8.18 -18.55
CA LEU A 30 -7.69 7.06 -18.23
C LEU A 30 -7.50 6.17 -19.46
N ARG A 31 -6.24 5.85 -19.77
CA ARG A 31 -5.91 4.89 -20.84
C ARG A 31 -6.32 3.49 -20.42
N LYS A 32 -7.05 2.83 -21.30
CA LYS A 32 -7.26 1.39 -21.24
C LYS A 32 -6.07 0.64 -21.84
N CYS A 33 -5.99 -0.68 -21.64
CA CYS A 33 -4.94 -1.50 -22.23
C CYS A 33 -4.88 -1.31 -23.77
N GLU A 34 -6.04 -1.28 -24.44
CA GLU A 34 -6.15 -1.06 -25.89
C GLU A 34 -5.62 0.30 -26.36
N ASP A 35 -5.56 1.30 -25.47
CA ASP A 35 -5.05 2.65 -25.76
C ASP A 35 -3.55 2.79 -25.52
N LYS A 36 -2.93 1.80 -24.88
CA LYS A 36 -1.51 1.78 -24.53
C LYS A 36 -0.75 0.86 -25.50
N PRO A 37 0.19 1.38 -26.30
CA PRO A 37 0.86 0.59 -27.32
C PRO A 37 1.54 -0.67 -26.79
N HIS A 38 2.16 -0.59 -25.60
CA HIS A 38 2.84 -1.73 -24.98
C HIS A 38 1.81 -2.81 -24.57
N CYS A 39 0.72 -2.45 -23.90
CA CYS A 39 -0.29 -3.39 -23.47
C CYS A 39 -0.97 -4.03 -24.69
N HIS A 40 -1.36 -3.23 -25.68
CA HIS A 40 -2.00 -3.73 -26.88
C HIS A 40 -1.12 -4.71 -27.68
N ARG A 41 0.21 -4.46 -27.80
CA ARG A 41 1.13 -5.40 -28.43
C ARG A 41 1.22 -6.74 -27.70
N GLN A 42 1.31 -6.71 -26.37
CA GLN A 42 1.40 -7.92 -25.55
C GLN A 42 0.07 -8.71 -25.58
N MET A 43 -1.07 -8.03 -25.57
CA MET A 43 -2.39 -8.68 -25.71
C MET A 43 -2.55 -9.29 -27.12
N HIS A 44 -2.06 -8.63 -28.17
CA HIS A 44 -2.04 -9.20 -29.51
C HIS A 44 -1.12 -10.41 -29.59
N TYR A 45 0.04 -10.38 -28.92
CA TYR A 45 0.94 -11.54 -28.80
C TYR A 45 0.24 -12.72 -28.11
N ARG A 46 -0.45 -12.48 -26.97
CA ARG A 46 -1.25 -13.50 -26.31
C ARG A 46 -2.30 -14.10 -27.24
N ALA A 47 -3.10 -13.27 -27.89
CA ALA A 47 -4.13 -13.75 -28.82
C ALA A 47 -3.55 -14.58 -29.98
N SER A 48 -2.32 -14.27 -30.42
CA SER A 48 -1.63 -15.07 -31.43
C SER A 48 -1.28 -16.45 -30.91
N ILE A 49 -0.79 -16.56 -29.66
CA ILE A 49 -0.45 -17.86 -29.04
C ILE A 49 -1.70 -18.70 -28.79
N GLU A 50 -2.78 -18.12 -28.28
CA GLU A 50 -4.05 -18.83 -27.97
C GLU A 50 -4.70 -19.42 -29.24
N ASN A 51 -4.44 -18.85 -30.41
CA ASN A 51 -4.97 -19.36 -31.71
C ASN A 51 -4.15 -20.50 -32.31
N PHE A 52 -2.96 -20.86 -31.75
CA PHE A 52 -2.15 -21.96 -32.26
C PHE A 52 -2.42 -23.26 -31.50
N THR A 53 -2.66 -24.35 -32.23
CA THR A 53 -2.86 -25.70 -31.67
C THR A 53 -1.56 -26.45 -31.41
N GLU A 54 -0.46 -26.01 -32.02
CA GLU A 54 0.91 -26.55 -31.85
C GLU A 54 1.89 -25.37 -31.73
N PHE A 55 3.04 -25.62 -31.09
CA PHE A 55 4.08 -24.60 -30.91
C PHE A 55 4.68 -24.20 -32.28
N ASP A 56 4.27 -23.03 -32.79
CA ASP A 56 4.69 -22.55 -34.12
C ASP A 56 6.11 -21.95 -34.05
N SER A 57 6.85 -22.19 -35.14
CA SER A 57 8.18 -21.61 -35.37
C SER A 57 8.19 -20.08 -35.53
N SER A 58 7.00 -19.47 -35.74
CA SER A 58 6.84 -18.01 -35.79
C SER A 58 6.85 -17.32 -34.41
N LEU A 59 6.65 -18.08 -33.31
CA LEU A 59 6.65 -17.55 -31.97
C LEU A 59 8.04 -17.17 -31.48
N ILE A 60 8.08 -16.23 -30.55
CA ILE A 60 9.31 -15.86 -29.84
C ILE A 60 9.68 -17.01 -28.90
N LYS A 61 10.90 -17.50 -29.01
CA LYS A 61 11.44 -18.60 -28.18
C LYS A 61 12.51 -18.08 -27.25
N TYR A 62 12.49 -18.60 -26.03
CA TYR A 62 13.53 -18.34 -25.05
C TYR A 62 14.19 -19.64 -24.64
N SER A 63 15.53 -19.64 -24.60
CA SER A 63 16.30 -20.79 -24.12
C SER A 63 17.59 -20.32 -23.43
N MET A 64 17.95 -20.98 -22.34
CA MET A 64 19.25 -20.72 -21.70
C MET A 64 20.38 -21.21 -22.60
N ILE A 65 21.48 -20.45 -22.61
CA ILE A 65 22.70 -20.84 -23.32
C ILE A 65 23.59 -21.63 -22.34
N PRO A 66 23.72 -22.97 -22.47
CA PRO A 66 24.39 -23.81 -21.48
C PRO A 66 25.84 -23.43 -21.20
N SER A 67 26.59 -23.05 -22.22
CA SER A 67 28.00 -22.66 -22.09
C SER A 67 28.22 -21.33 -21.35
N SER A 68 27.15 -20.58 -21.07
CA SER A 68 27.20 -19.30 -20.35
C SER A 68 26.88 -19.43 -18.88
N LEU A 69 26.41 -20.60 -18.42
CA LEU A 69 25.97 -20.78 -17.04
C LEU A 69 27.15 -20.71 -16.07
N SER A 70 26.98 -19.92 -15.03
CA SER A 70 27.94 -19.74 -13.93
C SER A 70 27.24 -19.79 -12.58
N PHE A 71 27.82 -20.51 -11.66
CA PHE A 71 27.35 -20.64 -10.29
C PHE A 71 28.34 -19.98 -9.35
N SER A 72 27.90 -19.11 -8.48
CA SER A 72 28.75 -18.52 -7.43
C SER A 72 28.47 -19.17 -6.08
N GLU A 73 29.49 -19.17 -5.20
CA GLU A 73 29.39 -19.64 -3.83
C GLU A 73 28.33 -18.82 -3.01
N ALA A 74 28.02 -17.61 -3.46
CA ALA A 74 27.02 -16.74 -2.84
C ALA A 74 25.56 -17.07 -3.19
N GLY A 75 25.28 -18.28 -3.74
CA GLY A 75 23.90 -18.70 -4.06
C GLY A 75 23.30 -17.99 -5.29
N LYS A 76 24.13 -17.69 -6.28
CA LYS A 76 23.72 -17.06 -7.51
C LYS A 76 23.98 -17.97 -8.71
N LEU A 77 22.93 -18.22 -9.51
CA LEU A 77 23.05 -18.75 -10.86
C LEU A 77 22.95 -17.60 -11.85
N SER A 78 23.91 -17.44 -12.74
CA SER A 78 23.87 -16.46 -13.83
C SER A 78 24.20 -17.06 -15.18
N GLY A 79 23.80 -16.38 -16.24
CA GLY A 79 24.05 -16.82 -17.60
C GLY A 79 23.35 -15.95 -18.64
N LEU A 80 23.20 -16.47 -19.83
CA LEU A 80 22.53 -15.83 -20.96
C LEU A 80 21.29 -16.63 -21.37
N ILE A 81 20.19 -15.94 -21.65
CA ILE A 81 19.01 -16.46 -22.33
C ILE A 81 19.04 -15.97 -23.78
N ALA A 82 18.95 -16.88 -24.72
CA ALA A 82 18.76 -16.56 -26.13
C ALA A 82 17.26 -16.29 -26.38
N LYS A 83 16.93 -15.09 -26.84
CA LYS A 83 15.63 -14.75 -27.43
C LYS A 83 15.75 -14.96 -28.94
N SER A 84 15.02 -15.91 -29.50
CA SER A 84 14.96 -16.20 -30.93
C SER A 84 13.61 -15.77 -31.49
N PHE A 85 13.59 -15.00 -32.58
CA PHE A 85 12.36 -14.52 -33.18
C PHE A 85 12.49 -14.32 -34.69
N LYS A 86 11.36 -14.36 -35.37
CA LYS A 86 11.24 -14.23 -36.82
C LYS A 86 11.10 -12.76 -37.21
N VAL A 87 11.86 -12.32 -38.21
CA VAL A 87 11.79 -10.98 -38.81
C VAL A 87 11.58 -11.12 -40.31
N GLU A 88 10.70 -10.33 -40.88
CA GLU A 88 10.52 -10.22 -42.30
C GLU A 88 11.36 -9.05 -42.84
N LYS A 89 12.30 -9.36 -43.77
CA LYS A 89 13.17 -8.38 -44.41
C LYS A 89 13.14 -8.57 -45.91
N GLU A 90 12.77 -7.54 -46.68
CA GLU A 90 12.81 -7.52 -48.15
C GLU A 90 12.20 -8.79 -48.83
N ASN A 91 11.08 -9.32 -48.27
CA ASN A 91 10.41 -10.58 -48.66
C ASN A 91 11.14 -11.88 -48.24
N GLU A 92 12.16 -11.78 -47.41
CA GLU A 92 12.79 -12.96 -46.83
C GLU A 92 12.48 -13.06 -45.34
N THR A 93 12.25 -14.26 -44.83
CA THR A 93 12.11 -14.57 -43.43
C THR A 93 13.47 -14.88 -42.84
N ILE A 94 13.90 -14.08 -41.84
CA ILE A 94 15.16 -14.27 -41.14
C ILE A 94 14.87 -14.54 -39.66
N TYR A 95 15.58 -15.48 -39.06
CA TYR A 95 15.59 -15.68 -37.59
C TYR A 95 16.74 -14.88 -36.99
N GLN A 96 16.40 -14.12 -35.95
CA GLN A 96 17.36 -13.36 -35.17
C GLN A 96 17.44 -13.88 -33.74
N ASN A 97 18.65 -13.86 -33.17
CA ASN A 97 18.93 -14.24 -31.80
C ASN A 97 19.49 -13.04 -31.05
N ILE A 98 18.90 -12.75 -29.88
CA ILE A 98 19.36 -11.75 -28.94
C ILE A 98 19.67 -12.44 -27.62
N SER A 99 20.86 -12.17 -27.07
CA SER A 99 21.26 -12.69 -25.76
C SER A 99 20.90 -11.72 -24.68
N LEU A 100 20.18 -12.20 -23.65
CA LEU A 100 19.74 -11.45 -22.48
C LEU A 100 20.43 -12.03 -21.24
N PRO A 101 21.20 -11.25 -20.47
CA PRO A 101 21.73 -11.68 -19.18
C PRO A 101 20.59 -11.99 -18.20
N PHE A 102 20.73 -13.10 -17.48
CA PHE A 102 19.81 -13.45 -16.40
C PHE A 102 20.55 -13.82 -15.12
N GLU A 103 19.85 -13.70 -13.99
CA GLU A 103 20.34 -14.07 -12.67
C GLU A 103 19.21 -14.70 -11.85
N PHE A 104 19.52 -15.81 -11.16
CA PHE A 104 18.75 -16.29 -10.02
C PHE A 104 19.56 -16.06 -8.76
N HIS A 105 18.90 -15.50 -7.73
CA HIS A 105 19.48 -15.38 -6.40
C HIS A 105 18.62 -16.17 -5.43
N PHE A 106 19.26 -17.04 -4.67
CA PHE A 106 18.64 -17.87 -3.63
C PHE A 106 19.02 -17.29 -2.28
N ASN A 107 18.05 -16.79 -1.53
CA ASN A 107 18.29 -16.20 -0.23
C ASN A 107 17.78 -17.09 0.90
N SER A 108 18.65 -17.37 1.87
CA SER A 108 18.35 -18.13 3.07
C SER A 108 18.43 -17.27 4.34
N ASN A 109 18.54 -15.96 4.22
CA ASN A 109 18.53 -15.10 5.39
C ASN A 109 17.24 -15.30 6.19
N ASN A 110 17.36 -15.49 7.49
CA ASN A 110 16.24 -15.64 8.41
C ASN A 110 15.31 -16.84 8.15
N ASP A 111 15.79 -17.94 7.56
CA ASP A 111 15.01 -19.16 7.25
C ASP A 111 13.84 -18.96 6.27
N PHE A 112 13.84 -17.89 5.46
CA PHE A 112 12.80 -17.66 4.46
C PHE A 112 13.14 -18.23 3.09
N ASN A 113 12.12 -18.78 2.44
CA ASN A 113 12.23 -19.32 1.08
C ASN A 113 12.01 -18.22 0.04
N THR A 114 13.08 -17.48 -0.30
CA THR A 114 13.01 -16.35 -1.23
C THR A 114 13.93 -16.61 -2.43
N VAL A 115 13.36 -16.50 -3.63
CA VAL A 115 14.10 -16.65 -4.91
C VAL A 115 13.84 -15.44 -5.78
N ARG A 116 14.90 -14.74 -6.20
CA ARG A 116 14.83 -13.64 -7.18
C ARG A 116 15.20 -14.15 -8.56
N PHE A 117 14.42 -13.85 -9.57
CA PHE A 117 14.68 -14.07 -10.98
C PHE A 117 14.75 -12.73 -11.72
N LEU A 118 15.89 -12.44 -12.34
CA LEU A 118 16.18 -11.16 -12.97
C LEU A 118 16.63 -11.40 -14.41
N ILE A 119 15.99 -10.72 -15.37
CA ILE A 119 16.46 -10.61 -16.76
C ILE A 119 16.79 -9.14 -17.03
N LYS A 120 18.02 -8.90 -17.49
CA LYS A 120 18.55 -7.57 -17.83
C LYS A 120 18.80 -7.45 -19.34
N GLU A 121 19.19 -6.28 -19.75
CA GLU A 121 19.71 -6.03 -21.10
C GLU A 121 21.07 -5.34 -21.03
N ASP A 122 22.09 -5.93 -21.64
CA ASP A 122 23.49 -5.45 -21.60
C ASP A 122 23.95 -4.94 -22.98
N ARG A 123 23.15 -4.09 -23.63
CA ARG A 123 23.47 -3.54 -24.95
C ARG A 123 23.86 -2.07 -24.96
N GLU A 124 24.07 -1.49 -23.78
CA GLU A 124 24.33 -0.04 -23.63
C GLU A 124 25.55 0.44 -24.43
N SER A 125 26.66 -0.32 -24.45
CA SER A 125 27.89 0.08 -25.11
C SER A 125 27.78 0.19 -26.62
N GLU A 126 26.88 -0.60 -27.22
CA GLU A 126 26.64 -0.55 -28.67
C GLU A 126 25.77 0.62 -29.09
N MET A 127 24.84 1.02 -28.20
CA MET A 127 23.82 2.03 -28.49
C MET A 127 24.28 3.45 -28.21
N LYS A 128 25.24 3.65 -27.30
CA LYS A 128 25.75 4.96 -26.86
C LYS A 128 26.47 5.76 -27.95
N LYS A 129 26.91 5.13 -29.01
CA LYS A 129 27.82 5.72 -30.00
C LYS A 129 27.34 6.99 -30.73
N ASN A 130 26.05 7.32 -30.70
CA ASN A 130 25.49 8.46 -31.44
C ASN A 130 24.40 9.25 -30.68
N LEU A 131 24.34 9.14 -29.37
CA LEU A 131 23.36 9.84 -28.53
C LEU A 131 24.00 10.99 -27.75
N PRO A 132 23.24 12.03 -27.41
CA PRO A 132 23.69 13.01 -26.46
C PRO A 132 24.11 12.35 -25.14
N GLU A 133 25.17 12.87 -24.51
CA GLU A 133 25.80 12.32 -23.31
C GLU A 133 24.83 12.22 -22.13
N TYR A 134 23.78 13.04 -22.08
CA TYR A 134 22.75 13.04 -21.06
C TYR A 134 21.65 11.97 -21.25
N VAL A 135 21.56 11.32 -22.41
CA VAL A 135 20.57 10.26 -22.66
C VAL A 135 21.15 8.95 -22.17
N GLN A 136 20.64 8.46 -21.08
CA GLN A 136 20.94 7.12 -20.60
C GLN A 136 20.08 6.11 -21.37
N ILE A 137 20.75 5.09 -21.96
CA ILE A 137 20.07 3.98 -22.62
C ILE A 137 19.85 2.91 -21.58
N ASN A 138 19.07 3.20 -20.59
CA ASN A 138 18.90 2.27 -19.51
C ASN A 138 17.41 1.95 -19.30
N ARG A 139 17.09 0.66 -19.30
CA ARG A 139 15.86 0.19 -18.70
C ARG A 139 16.07 0.19 -17.20
N TYR A 140 15.97 1.27 -16.53
CA TYR A 140 16.20 1.44 -15.10
C TYR A 140 16.24 0.12 -14.30
N ASN A 141 17.44 -0.38 -14.05
CA ASN A 141 17.66 -1.67 -13.38
C ASN A 141 18.00 -1.53 -11.88
N GLU A 142 17.99 -0.31 -11.35
CA GLU A 142 18.38 0.00 -9.96
C GLU A 142 17.17 0.22 -9.04
N THR A 143 15.97 -0.22 -9.43
CA THR A 143 14.75 -0.09 -8.63
C THR A 143 14.89 -0.69 -7.23
N TYR A 144 15.73 -1.74 -7.07
CA TYR A 144 16.00 -2.37 -5.79
C TYR A 144 16.59 -1.39 -4.75
N THR A 145 17.33 -0.36 -5.17
CA THR A 145 17.88 0.66 -4.25
C THR A 145 16.78 1.43 -3.52
N HIS A 146 15.61 1.54 -4.11
CA HIS A 146 14.44 2.19 -3.53
C HIS A 146 13.50 1.21 -2.83
N THR A 147 13.35 0.00 -3.35
CA THR A 147 12.40 -1.00 -2.84
C THR A 147 12.97 -1.76 -1.64
N PHE A 148 14.20 -2.22 -1.73
CA PHE A 148 14.81 -3.04 -0.69
C PHE A 148 15.22 -2.20 0.52
N LYS A 149 15.02 -2.76 1.71
CA LYS A 149 15.53 -2.18 2.96
C LYS A 149 17.05 -2.03 2.95
N ASP A 150 17.70 -3.05 2.38
CA ASP A 150 19.13 -3.11 2.19
C ASP A 150 19.40 -3.35 0.70
N PRO A 151 20.00 -2.40 -0.03
CA PRO A 151 20.34 -2.58 -1.44
C PRO A 151 21.20 -3.83 -1.72
N LEU A 152 21.97 -4.27 -0.73
CA LEU A 152 22.85 -5.44 -0.81
C LEU A 152 22.19 -6.73 -0.27
N TYR A 153 20.86 -6.76 -0.11
CA TYR A 153 20.13 -7.88 0.49
C TYR A 153 20.51 -9.25 -0.10
N PHE A 154 20.67 -9.33 -1.42
CA PHE A 154 21.06 -10.56 -2.12
C PHE A 154 22.58 -10.73 -2.29
N GLU A 155 23.40 -9.76 -1.90
CA GLU A 155 24.86 -9.77 -2.08
C GLU A 155 25.62 -10.06 -0.77
N LYS A 156 24.98 -9.85 0.40
CA LYS A 156 25.65 -9.96 1.72
C LYS A 156 25.95 -11.36 2.21
N ASN A 157 25.61 -12.40 1.47
CA ASN A 157 25.73 -13.79 1.91
C ASN A 157 27.09 -14.44 1.58
N GLU A 158 28.20 -13.69 1.64
CA GLU A 158 29.53 -14.24 1.38
C GLU A 158 29.96 -15.33 2.39
N ASP A 159 29.38 -15.38 3.59
CA ASP A 159 29.75 -16.33 4.66
C ASP A 159 28.86 -17.58 4.75
N THR A 160 27.77 -17.67 4.02
CA THR A 160 26.95 -18.89 3.97
C THR A 160 27.17 -19.65 2.68
N MET A 161 28.03 -20.66 2.72
CA MET A 161 28.29 -21.58 1.61
C MET A 161 26.99 -22.29 1.17
N ILE A 162 26.51 -21.92 -0.01
CA ILE A 162 25.15 -22.22 -0.47
C ILE A 162 25.11 -23.29 -1.54
N LEU A 163 26.21 -23.57 -2.21
CA LEU A 163 26.25 -24.51 -3.32
C LEU A 163 27.14 -25.71 -3.11
N ASP A 164 26.63 -26.66 -2.33
CA ASP A 164 26.69 -28.06 -2.71
C ASP A 164 25.28 -28.44 -3.24
N SER A 165 24.81 -27.73 -4.23
CA SER A 165 23.53 -27.99 -4.87
C SER A 165 23.75 -29.17 -5.82
N GLU A 166 22.95 -30.22 -5.68
CA GLU A 166 22.78 -31.20 -6.73
C GLU A 166 22.09 -30.50 -7.88
N ILE A 167 22.85 -30.18 -8.93
CA ILE A 167 22.31 -29.66 -10.17
C ILE A 167 22.27 -30.82 -11.14
N ASP A 168 21.06 -31.30 -11.39
CA ASP A 168 20.81 -32.34 -12.36
C ASP A 168 20.50 -31.75 -13.72
N PHE A 169 21.25 -32.19 -14.73
CA PHE A 169 21.00 -31.82 -16.12
C PHE A 169 20.40 -33.02 -16.88
N GLU A 170 19.20 -32.87 -17.43
CA GLU A 170 18.68 -33.77 -18.45
C GLU A 170 19.01 -33.20 -19.84
N TYR A 171 19.61 -34.01 -20.70
CA TYR A 171 19.98 -33.62 -22.06
C TYR A 171 19.05 -34.32 -23.07
N GLU A 172 18.61 -33.61 -24.11
CA GLU A 172 17.88 -34.19 -25.24
C GLU A 172 18.83 -34.75 -26.30
N ASP A 173 19.93 -34.03 -26.55
CA ASP A 173 21.11 -34.44 -27.32
C ASP A 173 22.36 -33.98 -26.58
N SER A 174 23.55 -34.49 -26.94
CA SER A 174 24.80 -34.27 -26.20
C SER A 174 25.24 -32.81 -26.02
N GLU A 175 24.55 -31.84 -26.63
CA GLU A 175 24.90 -30.40 -26.59
C GLU A 175 23.75 -29.50 -26.14
N GLU A 176 22.49 -29.99 -26.00
CA GLU A 176 21.35 -29.17 -25.61
C GLU A 176 20.74 -29.61 -24.26
N ILE A 177 20.75 -28.73 -23.27
CA ILE A 177 20.09 -28.98 -21.98
C ILE A 177 18.59 -28.88 -22.17
N LYS A 178 17.86 -29.97 -21.91
CA LYS A 178 16.40 -30.01 -21.91
C LYS A 178 15.82 -29.46 -20.64
N THR A 179 16.34 -29.91 -19.54
CA THR A 179 15.85 -29.55 -18.20
C THR A 179 17.03 -29.37 -17.23
N LEU A 180 16.93 -28.36 -16.38
CA LEU A 180 17.84 -28.07 -15.30
C LEU A 180 17.06 -28.14 -13.99
N VAL A 181 17.49 -28.98 -13.05
CA VAL A 181 16.89 -29.06 -11.71
C VAL A 181 17.87 -28.50 -10.68
N ILE A 182 17.42 -27.58 -9.84
CA ILE A 182 18.23 -26.95 -8.79
C ILE A 182 17.62 -27.25 -7.43
N ASN A 183 18.37 -27.94 -6.58
CA ASN A 183 18.08 -28.16 -5.18
C ASN A 183 19.08 -27.33 -4.35
N ALA A 184 18.63 -26.19 -3.81
CA ALA A 184 19.49 -25.34 -3.00
C ALA A 184 19.56 -25.88 -1.58
N LYS A 185 20.74 -26.24 -1.04
CA LYS A 185 20.92 -26.79 0.33
C LYS A 185 20.38 -25.86 1.42
N ASN A 186 20.53 -24.57 1.24
CA ASN A 186 20.05 -23.55 2.18
C ASN A 186 18.54 -23.31 2.10
N LEU A 187 17.87 -23.83 1.08
CA LEU A 187 16.41 -23.78 0.91
C LEU A 187 15.86 -25.21 0.75
N PRO A 188 15.93 -26.08 1.78
CA PRO A 188 15.64 -27.51 1.66
C PRO A 188 14.18 -27.80 1.26
N ASN A 189 13.30 -26.83 1.41
CA ASN A 189 11.89 -26.94 1.01
C ASN A 189 11.63 -26.48 -0.42
N ILE A 190 12.59 -25.82 -1.07
CA ILE A 190 12.45 -25.26 -2.42
C ILE A 190 13.27 -26.05 -3.43
N LYS A 191 12.63 -26.40 -4.54
CA LYS A 191 13.28 -26.96 -5.72
C LYS A 191 12.81 -26.20 -6.94
N LEU A 192 13.71 -25.87 -7.83
CA LEU A 192 13.44 -25.27 -9.12
C LEU A 192 13.66 -26.29 -10.23
N LYS A 193 12.70 -26.36 -11.15
CA LYS A 193 12.84 -27.08 -12.40
C LYS A 193 12.72 -26.10 -13.55
N ILE A 194 13.79 -25.92 -14.30
CA ILE A 194 13.84 -25.04 -15.45
C ILE A 194 13.81 -25.90 -16.71
N THR A 195 12.71 -25.90 -17.42
CA THR A 195 12.58 -26.54 -18.74
C THR A 195 13.07 -25.55 -19.77
N ASN A 196 14.05 -25.97 -20.59
CA ASN A 196 14.71 -25.11 -21.56
C ASN A 196 14.16 -25.30 -22.99
N LEU A 197 13.61 -26.47 -23.29
CA LEU A 197 13.06 -26.81 -24.61
C LEU A 197 11.61 -27.31 -24.48
N PRO A 198 10.68 -26.96 -25.39
CA PRO A 198 10.89 -26.14 -26.60
C PRO A 198 11.04 -24.63 -26.32
N THR A 199 10.74 -24.16 -25.11
CA THR A 199 10.95 -22.78 -24.65
C THR A 199 11.13 -22.75 -23.16
N LEU A 200 11.69 -21.67 -22.62
CA LEU A 200 11.98 -21.48 -21.22
C LEU A 200 10.69 -21.50 -20.38
N LYS A 201 10.67 -22.38 -19.36
CA LYS A 201 9.64 -22.48 -18.34
C LYS A 201 10.28 -22.70 -16.97
N ILE A 202 9.84 -22.01 -15.94
CA ILE A 202 10.42 -22.10 -14.59
C ILE A 202 9.34 -22.56 -13.63
N GLU A 203 9.52 -23.73 -13.05
CA GLU A 203 8.59 -24.36 -12.11
C GLU A 203 9.20 -24.39 -10.70
N TYR A 204 8.45 -23.90 -9.73
CA TYR A 204 8.80 -23.86 -8.32
C TYR A 204 8.07 -24.96 -7.56
N PHE A 205 8.83 -25.73 -6.80
CA PHE A 205 8.31 -26.76 -5.91
C PHE A 205 8.51 -26.33 -4.47
N TYR A 206 7.52 -26.60 -3.65
CA TYR A 206 7.55 -26.43 -2.21
C TYR A 206 7.22 -27.77 -1.53
N LYS A 207 8.13 -28.30 -0.72
CA LYS A 207 7.96 -29.63 -0.08
C LYS A 207 7.52 -30.69 -1.12
N GLU A 208 8.21 -30.75 -2.26
CA GLU A 208 7.95 -31.65 -3.40
C GLU A 208 6.63 -31.42 -4.16
N LYS A 209 5.80 -30.44 -3.78
CA LYS A 209 4.62 -30.05 -4.55
C LYS A 209 4.97 -28.92 -5.51
N SER A 210 4.55 -29.00 -6.77
CA SER A 210 4.60 -27.88 -7.69
C SER A 210 3.58 -26.82 -7.27
N VAL A 211 4.02 -25.57 -7.09
CA VAL A 211 3.22 -24.48 -6.50
C VAL A 211 3.12 -23.24 -7.40
N LEU A 212 4.13 -22.99 -8.25
CA LEU A 212 4.18 -21.83 -9.12
C LEU A 212 4.89 -22.19 -10.43
N VAL A 213 4.39 -21.68 -11.55
CA VAL A 213 5.05 -21.80 -12.87
C VAL A 213 5.12 -20.44 -13.52
N ILE A 214 6.31 -20.03 -13.95
CA ILE A 214 6.56 -18.85 -14.75
C ILE A 214 6.66 -19.25 -16.21
N ASN A 215 5.96 -18.51 -17.08
CA ASN A 215 5.89 -18.76 -18.53
C ASN A 215 5.23 -20.11 -18.90
N GLU A 216 4.16 -20.50 -18.21
CA GLU A 216 3.37 -21.71 -18.50
C GLU A 216 2.68 -21.61 -19.86
N GLU A 217 2.10 -20.45 -20.18
CA GLU A 217 1.35 -20.21 -21.41
C GLU A 217 2.22 -19.61 -22.53
N ASN A 218 3.56 -19.53 -22.34
CA ASN A 218 4.53 -18.95 -23.29
C ASN A 218 4.29 -17.46 -23.61
N LEU A 219 3.81 -16.68 -22.63
CA LEU A 219 3.58 -15.25 -22.78
C LEU A 219 4.82 -14.41 -22.48
N LEU A 220 5.98 -15.02 -22.18
CA LEU A 220 7.23 -14.28 -22.06
C LEU A 220 7.55 -13.59 -23.38
N ASN A 221 7.49 -12.26 -23.40
CA ASN A 221 7.84 -11.43 -24.53
C ASN A 221 8.62 -10.19 -24.05
N TYR A 222 9.94 -10.30 -24.06
CA TYR A 222 10.86 -9.23 -23.68
C TYR A 222 11.26 -8.44 -24.91
N GLU A 223 10.66 -7.27 -25.13
CA GLU A 223 11.02 -6.38 -26.23
C GLU A 223 12.36 -5.72 -25.92
N HIS A 224 13.42 -6.11 -26.65
CA HIS A 224 14.78 -5.60 -26.45
C HIS A 224 14.98 -4.23 -27.09
N LEU A 225 15.92 -3.43 -26.56
CA LEU A 225 16.28 -2.12 -27.09
C LEU A 225 16.94 -2.24 -28.50
N ARG A 226 16.73 -1.21 -29.33
CA ARG A 226 17.22 -1.17 -30.72
C ARG A 226 17.97 0.12 -31.00
N SER A 227 19.07 0.00 -31.76
CA SER A 227 19.76 1.17 -32.31
C SER A 227 18.94 1.85 -33.39
N GLN A 228 19.26 3.11 -33.70
CA GLN A 228 18.59 3.81 -34.81
C GLN A 228 18.77 3.11 -36.15
N LYS A 229 19.87 2.37 -36.33
CA LYS A 229 20.15 1.59 -37.51
C LYS A 229 19.23 0.38 -37.65
N ASP A 230 18.84 -0.18 -36.53
CA ASP A 230 18.04 -1.42 -36.45
C ASP A 230 16.53 -1.19 -36.46
N LYS A 231 16.08 0.09 -36.43
CA LYS A 231 14.69 0.47 -36.24
C LYS A 231 13.66 -0.20 -37.15
N LYS A 232 14.04 -0.52 -38.37
CA LYS A 232 13.12 -1.17 -39.32
C LYS A 232 13.39 -2.66 -39.51
N ASP A 233 14.61 -3.06 -39.27
CA ASP A 233 15.10 -4.39 -39.71
C ASP A 233 15.04 -5.44 -38.60
N ASN A 234 14.89 -5.04 -37.33
CA ASN A 234 14.99 -5.94 -36.18
C ASN A 234 13.72 -6.04 -35.34
N LEU A 235 12.55 -5.73 -35.92
CA LEU A 235 11.27 -5.90 -35.27
C LEU A 235 10.70 -7.30 -35.54
N SER A 236 10.16 -7.96 -34.50
CA SER A 236 9.31 -9.12 -34.72
C SER A 236 8.00 -8.69 -35.41
N GLN A 237 7.23 -9.62 -35.96
CA GLN A 237 5.94 -9.32 -36.59
C GLN A 237 5.00 -8.59 -35.61
N HIS A 238 5.00 -8.96 -34.32
CA HIS A 238 4.16 -8.34 -33.28
C HIS A 238 4.61 -6.92 -32.93
N GLU A 239 5.90 -6.67 -32.89
CA GLU A 239 6.48 -5.37 -32.60
C GLU A 239 6.30 -4.37 -33.76
N SER A 240 6.29 -4.83 -35.00
CA SER A 240 6.09 -4.00 -36.19
C SER A 240 4.63 -3.60 -36.41
N PHE A 241 3.68 -4.40 -35.91
CA PHE A 241 2.25 -4.26 -36.21
C PHE A 241 1.66 -2.92 -35.78
N PHE A 242 2.11 -2.33 -34.68
CA PHE A 242 1.57 -1.08 -34.12
C PHE A 242 2.49 0.14 -34.28
N GLY A 243 3.36 0.17 -35.27
CA GLY A 243 4.23 1.32 -35.49
C GLY A 243 5.06 1.68 -34.26
N ALA A 244 5.63 0.68 -33.63
CA ALA A 244 6.19 0.68 -32.28
C ALA A 244 7.24 1.76 -31.97
N PHE A 245 7.76 2.48 -32.97
CA PHE A 245 8.70 3.59 -32.79
C PHE A 245 8.02 4.97 -32.88
N ARG A 246 6.70 5.03 -33.10
CA ARG A 246 6.00 6.28 -33.30
C ARG A 246 4.73 6.36 -32.45
N SER A 247 4.62 7.43 -31.70
CA SER A 247 3.38 7.84 -31.08
C SER A 247 2.36 8.46 -32.06
N ASP A 248 2.75 8.66 -33.32
CA ASP A 248 1.95 9.23 -34.41
C ASP A 248 1.36 8.18 -35.35
N SER A 249 1.30 6.91 -34.94
CA SER A 249 0.57 5.86 -35.67
C SER A 249 -0.93 6.16 -35.67
N ASP A 250 -1.68 5.62 -36.65
CA ASP A 250 -3.15 5.75 -36.73
C ASP A 250 -3.87 5.31 -35.46
N PHE A 251 -3.26 4.42 -34.72
CA PHE A 251 -3.70 3.96 -33.40
C PHE A 251 -3.76 5.09 -32.35
N TYR A 252 -2.75 5.97 -32.30
CA TYR A 252 -2.77 7.18 -31.49
C TYR A 252 -3.65 8.27 -32.09
N ASN A 253 -3.72 8.38 -33.42
CA ASN A 253 -4.49 9.42 -34.10
C ASN A 253 -6.01 9.25 -33.95
N SER A 254 -6.52 8.04 -33.71
CA SER A 254 -7.95 7.83 -33.43
C SER A 254 -8.40 8.44 -32.10
N TYR A 255 -7.47 8.70 -31.19
CA TYR A 255 -7.71 9.32 -29.88
C TYR A 255 -7.60 10.86 -29.88
N THR A 256 -7.15 11.47 -30.99
CA THR A 256 -6.79 12.89 -31.06
C THR A 256 -7.96 13.85 -31.29
N GLN A 257 -9.18 13.49 -30.97
CA GLN A 257 -10.30 14.47 -31.04
C GLN A 257 -10.22 15.59 -30.00
N SER A 258 -9.28 15.56 -29.08
CA SER A 258 -8.95 16.72 -28.23
C SER A 258 -7.46 17.04 -28.32
N GLU A 259 -7.10 17.89 -29.25
CA GLU A 259 -5.73 18.37 -29.50
C GLU A 259 -5.03 19.00 -28.24
N MET A 260 -5.76 19.23 -27.16
CA MET A 260 -5.27 19.90 -25.95
C MET A 260 -4.40 19.02 -25.05
N PHE A 261 -4.35 17.69 -25.23
CA PHE A 261 -3.79 16.79 -24.22
C PHE A 261 -2.66 15.87 -24.67
N PHE A 262 -2.32 15.84 -25.96
CA PHE A 262 -1.31 14.93 -26.47
C PHE A 262 0.07 15.58 -26.60
N GLN A 263 1.03 15.09 -25.82
CA GLN A 263 2.43 15.15 -26.19
C GLN A 263 2.77 13.84 -26.91
N ARG A 264 3.37 13.94 -28.10
CA ARG A 264 3.87 12.76 -28.85
C ARG A 264 4.97 12.10 -28.04
N GLU A 265 4.73 10.89 -27.59
CA GLU A 265 5.72 10.07 -26.92
C GLU A 265 6.58 9.39 -27.98
N ASN A 266 7.86 9.72 -28.04
CA ASN A 266 8.80 9.06 -28.95
C ASN A 266 9.52 7.95 -28.21
N TYR A 267 9.38 6.74 -28.70
CA TYR A 267 10.22 5.61 -28.24
C TYR A 267 11.58 5.65 -28.96
N ILE A 268 12.55 6.29 -28.35
CA ILE A 268 13.88 6.52 -28.98
C ILE A 268 14.58 5.20 -29.31
N PHE A 269 14.37 4.16 -28.47
CA PHE A 269 15.00 2.83 -28.58
C PHE A 269 14.05 1.74 -29.06
N GLY A 270 12.92 2.11 -29.66
CA GLY A 270 11.88 1.17 -30.08
C GLY A 270 11.02 0.67 -28.94
N PRO A 271 10.15 -0.31 -29.22
CA PRO A 271 9.32 -0.94 -28.20
C PRO A 271 10.20 -1.62 -27.16
N GLN A 272 9.80 -1.55 -25.89
CA GLN A 272 10.58 -2.06 -24.77
C GLN A 272 9.71 -2.68 -23.68
N SER A 273 8.49 -3.08 -24.03
CA SER A 273 7.61 -3.74 -23.06
C SER A 273 8.08 -5.14 -22.71
N ILE A 274 7.58 -5.64 -21.60
CA ILE A 274 7.82 -7.00 -21.12
C ILE A 274 6.47 -7.62 -20.79
N GLY A 275 6.14 -8.75 -21.45
CA GLY A 275 5.02 -9.61 -21.12
C GLY A 275 5.49 -10.88 -20.41
N LEU A 276 4.70 -11.39 -19.47
CA LEU A 276 5.01 -12.63 -18.75
C LEU A 276 3.77 -13.20 -18.07
N ASP A 277 3.57 -14.51 -18.16
CA ASP A 277 2.54 -15.20 -17.39
C ASP A 277 3.11 -15.93 -16.16
N ILE A 278 2.29 -15.94 -15.10
CA ILE A 278 2.59 -16.65 -13.84
C ILE A 278 1.36 -17.45 -13.44
N LYS A 279 1.52 -18.77 -13.31
CA LYS A 279 0.48 -19.70 -12.90
C LYS A 279 0.68 -20.12 -11.43
N PHE A 280 -0.34 -19.93 -10.63
CA PHE A 280 -0.40 -20.36 -9.24
C PHE A 280 -1.18 -21.67 -9.16
N LEU A 281 -0.51 -22.75 -8.82
CA LEU A 281 -1.10 -24.09 -8.78
C LEU A 281 -1.82 -24.33 -7.46
N ASN A 282 -3.00 -24.93 -7.50
CA ASN A 282 -3.89 -25.19 -6.36
C ASN A 282 -4.21 -23.93 -5.51
N ILE A 283 -4.14 -22.77 -6.14
CA ILE A 283 -4.47 -21.47 -5.55
C ILE A 283 -5.63 -20.87 -6.35
N ALA A 284 -6.81 -20.84 -5.74
CA ALA A 284 -8.04 -20.28 -6.32
C ALA A 284 -8.30 -18.81 -5.92
N ASN A 285 -7.47 -18.25 -5.05
CA ASN A 285 -7.69 -16.91 -4.51
C ASN A 285 -6.39 -16.10 -4.53
N LEU A 286 -6.43 -14.98 -5.25
CA LEU A 286 -5.34 -14.02 -5.36
C LEU A 286 -5.77 -12.69 -4.74
N TYR A 287 -4.80 -12.00 -4.08
CA TYR A 287 -4.97 -10.73 -3.39
C TYR A 287 -3.80 -9.81 -3.66
N GLY A 288 -3.93 -8.54 -3.26
CA GLY A 288 -2.82 -7.58 -3.35
C GLY A 288 -2.89 -6.67 -4.55
N ILE A 289 -1.76 -6.38 -5.18
CA ILE A 289 -1.58 -5.41 -6.28
C ILE A 289 -2.37 -4.10 -6.08
N PRO A 290 -2.34 -3.47 -4.87
CA PRO A 290 -3.00 -2.19 -4.68
C PRO A 290 -2.29 -1.09 -5.51
N GLU A 291 -2.94 0.05 -5.77
CA GLU A 291 -4.20 0.47 -5.19
C GLU A 291 -5.28 0.49 -6.28
N HIS A 292 -6.38 -0.14 -5.99
CA HIS A 292 -7.56 -0.19 -6.86
C HIS A 292 -8.83 -0.30 -6.02
N PRO A 293 -9.98 0.20 -6.48
CA PRO A 293 -11.26 -0.07 -5.85
C PRO A 293 -11.71 -1.51 -6.12
N GLY A 294 -12.78 -1.94 -5.49
CA GLY A 294 -13.44 -3.20 -5.78
C GLY A 294 -13.21 -4.29 -4.74
N SER A 295 -13.04 -5.52 -5.18
CA SER A 295 -13.05 -6.71 -4.33
C SER A 295 -11.71 -6.95 -3.62
N LEU A 296 -11.74 -7.52 -2.41
CA LEU A 296 -10.57 -8.03 -1.69
C LEU A 296 -9.84 -9.13 -2.49
N ARG A 297 -10.58 -10.18 -2.89
CA ARG A 297 -10.11 -11.17 -3.84
C ARG A 297 -10.10 -10.53 -5.22
N LEU A 298 -8.99 -10.60 -5.94
CA LEU A 298 -8.90 -10.06 -7.30
C LEU A 298 -9.99 -10.70 -8.19
N LEU A 299 -10.61 -9.87 -9.02
CA LEU A 299 -11.62 -10.33 -9.97
C LEU A 299 -10.93 -10.91 -11.21
N GLU A 300 -11.65 -11.78 -11.90
CA GLU A 300 -11.24 -12.25 -13.23
C GLU A 300 -11.37 -11.10 -14.22
N THR A 301 -10.28 -10.82 -14.94
CA THR A 301 -10.22 -9.78 -15.97
C THR A 301 -9.95 -10.36 -17.35
N TRP A 302 -9.42 -11.58 -17.44
CA TRP A 302 -9.07 -12.26 -18.67
C TRP A 302 -10.31 -12.55 -19.52
N ASP A 303 -10.35 -11.96 -20.71
CA ASP A 303 -11.47 -12.07 -21.67
C ASP A 303 -12.84 -11.65 -21.07
N THR A 304 -12.86 -10.71 -20.14
CA THR A 304 -14.07 -10.13 -19.56
C THR A 304 -14.28 -8.67 -20.00
N GLU A 305 -15.35 -8.02 -19.52
CA GLU A 305 -15.58 -6.59 -19.74
C GLU A 305 -14.67 -5.69 -18.87
N LEU A 306 -14.06 -6.26 -17.83
CA LEU A 306 -13.13 -5.53 -16.96
C LEU A 306 -11.78 -5.35 -17.67
N GLN A 307 -11.15 -4.21 -17.44
CA GLN A 307 -9.75 -4.00 -17.85
C GLN A 307 -8.79 -4.82 -16.96
N PRO A 308 -7.60 -5.19 -17.44
CA PRO A 308 -6.53 -5.63 -16.55
C PRO A 308 -6.34 -4.63 -15.40
N TYR A 309 -5.93 -5.11 -14.21
CA TYR A 309 -5.51 -4.23 -13.11
C TYR A 309 -4.30 -3.43 -13.55
N ARG A 310 -4.36 -2.11 -13.43
CA ARG A 310 -3.26 -1.23 -13.84
C ARG A 310 -2.55 -0.68 -12.60
N LEU A 311 -1.25 -0.86 -12.53
CA LEU A 311 -0.36 -0.31 -11.52
C LEU A 311 0.33 0.94 -12.09
N PHE A 312 -0.30 2.08 -11.86
CA PHE A 312 0.15 3.37 -12.37
C PHE A 312 -0.38 4.46 -11.44
N ASN A 313 0.50 5.09 -10.66
CA ASN A 313 0.12 6.11 -9.69
C ASN A 313 -0.54 7.28 -10.40
N ILE A 314 -1.81 7.56 -10.07
CA ILE A 314 -2.58 8.57 -10.78
C ILE A 314 -3.56 9.29 -9.86
N ASP A 315 -3.79 10.58 -10.11
CA ASP A 315 -4.82 11.36 -9.44
C ASP A 315 -6.22 10.99 -9.98
N ALA A 316 -6.77 9.91 -9.41
CA ALA A 316 -8.07 9.38 -9.77
C ALA A 316 -9.20 10.00 -8.93
N PHE A 317 -9.30 11.34 -8.92
CA PHE A 317 -10.36 12.02 -8.20
C PHE A 317 -11.74 11.60 -8.76
N GLU A 318 -12.74 11.54 -7.89
CA GLU A 318 -14.09 11.06 -8.22
C GLU A 318 -14.11 9.60 -8.77
N HIS A 319 -13.21 8.75 -8.30
CA HIS A 319 -13.13 7.35 -8.76
C HIS A 319 -14.42 6.55 -8.46
N SER A 320 -14.73 5.62 -9.35
CA SER A 320 -15.82 4.66 -9.16
C SER A 320 -15.36 3.49 -8.31
N VAL A 321 -16.25 2.93 -7.49
CA VAL A 321 -16.00 1.69 -6.74
C VAL A 321 -16.52 0.44 -7.45
N SER A 322 -17.06 0.59 -8.66
CA SER A 322 -17.63 -0.51 -9.45
C SER A 322 -16.68 -1.09 -10.52
N ASN A 323 -15.49 -0.55 -10.63
CA ASN A 323 -14.44 -0.98 -11.57
C ASN A 323 -13.14 -1.30 -10.82
N ASN A 324 -12.07 -1.53 -11.55
CA ASN A 324 -10.72 -1.80 -11.04
C ASN A 324 -9.69 -0.80 -11.59
N ASP A 325 -10.10 0.46 -11.79
CA ASP A 325 -9.22 1.52 -12.25
C ASP A 325 -8.02 1.74 -11.32
N PRO A 326 -6.85 2.17 -11.83
CA PRO A 326 -5.70 2.52 -11.02
C PRO A 326 -6.02 3.72 -10.11
N LEU A 327 -5.42 3.74 -8.94
CA LEU A 327 -5.53 4.83 -7.98
C LEU A 327 -4.15 5.45 -7.68
N TYR A 328 -4.00 6.03 -6.52
CA TYR A 328 -2.90 6.93 -6.17
C TYR A 328 -1.56 6.24 -5.88
N GLY A 329 -1.58 4.98 -5.47
CA GLY A 329 -0.40 4.18 -5.15
C GLY A 329 -0.34 2.88 -5.94
N SER A 330 0.86 2.28 -6.01
CA SER A 330 1.07 1.01 -6.71
C SER A 330 2.06 0.14 -5.96
N ILE A 331 1.64 -1.08 -5.58
CA ILE A 331 2.55 -2.09 -5.06
C ILE A 331 2.39 -3.35 -5.91
N PRO A 332 3.35 -3.69 -6.76
CA PRO A 332 3.27 -4.85 -7.66
C PRO A 332 3.56 -6.17 -6.94
N PHE A 333 2.87 -6.41 -5.82
CA PHE A 333 2.94 -7.61 -5.01
C PHE A 333 1.59 -8.33 -5.00
N ILE A 334 1.60 -9.59 -5.43
CA ILE A 334 0.44 -10.48 -5.44
C ILE A 334 0.63 -11.60 -4.42
N LEU A 335 -0.43 -11.92 -3.69
CA LEU A 335 -0.47 -12.97 -2.69
C LEU A 335 -1.48 -14.04 -3.10
N GLY A 336 -1.01 -15.25 -3.30
CA GLY A 336 -1.85 -16.44 -3.46
C GLY A 336 -1.90 -17.27 -2.18
N VAL A 337 -3.10 -17.71 -1.79
CA VAL A 337 -3.31 -18.46 -0.54
C VAL A 337 -3.94 -19.82 -0.85
N ALA A 338 -3.21 -20.90 -0.55
CA ALA A 338 -3.67 -22.27 -0.56
C ALA A 338 -3.92 -22.80 0.88
N GLU A 339 -4.44 -24.00 1.04
CA GLU A 339 -4.74 -24.61 2.33
C GLU A 339 -3.48 -24.82 3.19
N ASP A 340 -2.37 -25.28 2.60
CA ASP A 340 -1.15 -25.72 3.30
C ASP A 340 0.11 -24.93 2.93
N TYR A 341 0.01 -23.92 2.08
CA TYR A 341 1.08 -22.99 1.73
C TYR A 341 0.53 -21.67 1.20
N SER A 342 1.39 -20.67 1.07
CA SER A 342 1.09 -19.41 0.43
C SER A 342 2.26 -18.96 -0.44
N VAL A 343 1.95 -18.25 -1.52
CA VAL A 343 2.94 -17.77 -2.48
C VAL A 343 2.78 -16.26 -2.64
N GLY A 344 3.85 -15.50 -2.41
CA GLY A 344 3.96 -14.09 -2.75
C GLY A 344 4.83 -13.90 -4.00
N VAL A 345 4.45 -13.00 -4.88
CA VAL A 345 5.29 -12.58 -6.01
C VAL A 345 5.36 -11.07 -6.05
N LEU A 346 6.56 -10.51 -5.92
CA LEU A 346 6.84 -9.10 -6.15
C LEU A 346 7.46 -8.94 -7.55
N ASN A 347 6.81 -8.18 -8.41
CA ASN A 347 7.39 -7.72 -9.67
C ASN A 347 8.00 -6.32 -9.43
N ASN A 348 9.31 -6.26 -9.20
CA ASN A 348 10.00 -5.03 -8.81
C ASN A 348 10.24 -4.10 -10.02
N ASN A 349 9.17 -3.68 -10.67
CA ASN A 349 9.17 -2.80 -11.83
C ASN A 349 8.23 -1.60 -11.61
N PRO A 350 8.73 -0.34 -11.61
CA PRO A 350 7.95 0.85 -11.31
C PRO A 350 7.36 1.55 -12.54
N SER A 351 7.43 0.95 -13.73
CA SER A 351 6.78 1.47 -14.94
C SER A 351 5.29 1.16 -14.95
N ASP A 352 4.54 1.73 -15.91
CA ASP A 352 3.13 1.39 -16.14
C ASP A 352 3.00 -0.13 -16.35
N THR A 353 2.25 -0.79 -15.48
CA THR A 353 2.13 -2.24 -15.46
C THR A 353 0.67 -2.67 -15.42
N ASP A 354 0.27 -3.52 -16.35
CA ASP A 354 -1.05 -4.16 -16.35
C ASP A 354 -0.94 -5.60 -15.87
N VAL A 355 -1.94 -6.05 -15.11
CA VAL A 355 -2.04 -7.42 -14.60
C VAL A 355 -3.41 -7.99 -14.95
N ASP A 356 -3.43 -8.94 -15.88
CA ASP A 356 -4.65 -9.65 -16.24
C ASP A 356 -4.77 -10.93 -15.41
N VAL A 357 -5.96 -11.27 -14.94
CA VAL A 357 -6.22 -12.37 -13.99
C VAL A 357 -7.23 -13.34 -14.56
N LYS A 358 -6.89 -14.64 -14.52
CA LYS A 358 -7.76 -15.77 -14.94
C LYS A 358 -7.84 -16.80 -13.82
N TYR A 359 -9.02 -17.31 -13.59
CA TYR A 359 -9.25 -18.39 -12.64
C TYR A 359 -9.67 -19.68 -13.36
N ASN A 360 -8.96 -20.75 -13.09
CA ASN A 360 -9.39 -22.11 -13.38
C ASN A 360 -9.95 -22.74 -12.10
N LYS A 361 -10.53 -23.93 -12.19
CA LYS A 361 -11.20 -24.57 -11.05
C LYS A 361 -10.39 -24.53 -9.75
N ASN A 362 -9.08 -24.80 -9.79
CA ASN A 362 -8.22 -24.89 -8.64
C ASN A 362 -6.98 -23.99 -8.74
N ASP A 363 -6.68 -23.48 -9.94
CA ASP A 363 -5.46 -22.73 -10.23
C ASP A 363 -5.82 -21.29 -10.59
N SER A 364 -4.86 -20.40 -10.46
CA SER A 364 -4.95 -19.03 -10.98
C SER A 364 -3.81 -18.76 -11.94
N LEU A 365 -4.07 -17.89 -12.91
CA LEU A 365 -3.10 -17.45 -13.91
C LEU A 365 -3.11 -15.92 -13.95
N THR A 366 -1.95 -15.30 -14.04
CA THR A 366 -1.80 -13.86 -14.23
C THR A 366 -0.92 -13.59 -15.44
N HIS A 367 -1.29 -12.56 -16.23
CA HIS A 367 -0.46 -12.03 -17.31
C HIS A 367 -0.02 -10.61 -16.92
N TRP A 368 1.27 -10.43 -16.70
CA TRP A 368 1.90 -9.17 -16.35
C TRP A 368 2.45 -8.51 -17.61
N ILE A 369 2.14 -7.22 -17.77
CA ILE A 369 2.56 -6.43 -18.93
C ILE A 369 3.14 -5.12 -18.43
N MET A 370 4.45 -4.95 -18.54
CA MET A 370 5.20 -3.76 -18.14
C MET A 370 5.56 -2.92 -19.37
N GLU A 371 5.45 -1.58 -19.26
CA GLU A 371 5.81 -0.68 -20.38
C GLU A 371 7.30 -0.71 -20.70
N THR A 372 8.14 -0.79 -19.68
CA THR A 372 9.61 -0.75 -19.81
C THR A 372 10.26 -1.40 -18.58
N GLY A 373 11.54 -1.14 -18.37
CA GLY A 373 12.28 -1.65 -17.22
C GLY A 373 12.91 -3.03 -17.48
N VAL A 374 13.22 -3.73 -16.41
CA VAL A 374 13.75 -5.08 -16.40
C VAL A 374 12.71 -6.07 -15.86
N LEU A 375 12.86 -7.34 -16.13
CA LEU A 375 12.09 -8.38 -15.44
C LEU A 375 12.80 -8.69 -14.13
N ASP A 376 12.26 -8.25 -13.01
CA ASP A 376 12.80 -8.48 -11.65
C ASP A 376 11.70 -9.06 -10.77
N LEU A 377 11.61 -10.38 -10.72
CA LEU A 377 10.61 -11.12 -9.95
C LEU A 377 11.22 -11.68 -8.67
N ILE A 378 10.60 -11.40 -7.54
CA ILE A 378 10.97 -12.02 -6.27
C ILE A 378 9.79 -12.90 -5.81
N VAL A 379 10.07 -14.18 -5.64
CA VAL A 379 9.10 -15.22 -5.25
C VAL A 379 9.35 -15.62 -3.80
N PHE A 380 8.29 -15.59 -3.00
CA PHE A 380 8.26 -15.98 -1.60
C PHE A 380 7.30 -17.17 -1.45
N ILE A 381 7.75 -18.29 -0.86
CA ILE A 381 6.93 -19.49 -0.71
C ILE A 381 7.03 -20.00 0.73
N GLU A 382 5.92 -19.96 1.45
CA GLU A 382 5.89 -20.26 2.88
C GLU A 382 4.63 -21.03 3.28
N ASP A 383 4.60 -21.55 4.52
CA ASP A 383 3.48 -22.31 5.05
C ASP A 383 2.20 -21.47 5.29
N SER A 384 2.33 -20.13 5.35
CA SER A 384 1.21 -19.25 5.66
C SER A 384 1.36 -17.85 5.03
N PRO A 385 0.25 -17.10 4.85
CA PRO A 385 0.32 -15.71 4.40
C PRO A 385 1.10 -14.82 5.35
N ALA A 386 1.09 -15.10 6.66
CA ALA A 386 1.88 -14.36 7.64
C ALA A 386 3.39 -14.54 7.43
N SER A 387 3.83 -15.78 7.15
CA SER A 387 5.24 -16.07 6.86
C SER A 387 5.67 -15.48 5.51
N VAL A 388 4.80 -15.48 4.49
CA VAL A 388 5.07 -14.80 3.21
C VAL A 388 5.26 -13.31 3.42
N LEU A 389 4.36 -12.64 4.17
CA LEU A 389 4.51 -11.21 4.43
C LEU A 389 5.75 -10.90 5.26
N LYS A 390 6.12 -11.78 6.20
CA LYS A 390 7.34 -11.62 6.96
C LYS A 390 8.58 -11.70 6.06
N ALA A 391 8.64 -12.66 5.13
CA ALA A 391 9.71 -12.76 4.13
C ALA A 391 9.75 -11.54 3.19
N TYR A 392 8.59 -11.09 2.72
CA TYR A 392 8.45 -9.91 1.89
C TYR A 392 8.92 -8.63 2.62
N THR A 393 8.54 -8.46 3.89
CA THR A 393 8.95 -7.30 4.67
C THR A 393 10.36 -7.41 5.26
N ASP A 394 10.94 -8.59 5.32
CA ASP A 394 12.38 -8.74 5.55
C ASP A 394 13.20 -8.10 4.43
N LEU A 395 12.76 -8.26 3.20
CA LEU A 395 13.33 -7.63 2.01
C LEU A 395 13.02 -6.13 1.92
N THR A 396 11.74 -5.75 2.01
CA THR A 396 11.27 -4.38 1.75
C THR A 396 11.29 -3.47 2.97
N GLY A 397 11.48 -4.03 4.15
CA GLY A 397 11.38 -3.39 5.46
C GLY A 397 9.99 -3.47 6.06
N THR A 398 9.92 -3.61 7.38
CA THR A 398 8.69 -3.51 8.15
C THR A 398 8.28 -2.04 8.33
N ILE A 399 7.03 -1.82 8.74
CA ILE A 399 6.60 -0.49 9.20
C ILE A 399 7.46 -0.05 10.39
N GLU A 400 7.82 1.23 10.45
CA GLU A 400 8.36 1.80 11.66
C GLU A 400 7.27 1.92 12.72
N LEU A 401 7.59 1.62 13.99
CA LEU A 401 6.62 1.79 15.07
C LEU A 401 6.18 3.27 15.14
N PRO A 402 4.90 3.60 14.87
CA PRO A 402 4.46 4.97 14.72
C PRO A 402 4.46 5.73 16.07
N LEU A 403 4.32 7.04 16.03
CA LEU A 403 3.94 7.81 17.21
C LEU A 403 2.62 7.27 17.77
N LEU A 404 2.51 7.10 19.08
CA LEU A 404 1.23 6.72 19.70
C LEU A 404 0.11 7.70 19.34
N SER A 405 0.42 8.99 19.24
CA SER A 405 -0.52 10.04 18.89
C SER A 405 -1.11 9.89 17.48
N THR A 406 -0.38 9.30 16.52
CA THR A 406 -0.92 9.08 15.16
C THR A 406 -2.02 8.02 15.11
N LEU A 407 -2.19 7.23 16.16
CA LEU A 407 -3.28 6.29 16.31
C LEU A 407 -4.54 6.91 16.88
N GLY A 408 -4.49 8.15 17.38
CA GLY A 408 -5.63 8.91 17.86
C GLY A 408 -6.51 9.41 16.71
N TYR A 409 -7.35 10.40 17.03
CA TYR A 409 -8.25 11.02 16.07
C TYR A 409 -7.55 12.21 15.39
N HIS A 410 -7.66 12.28 14.07
CA HIS A 410 -7.17 13.35 13.22
C HIS A 410 -8.34 14.14 12.64
N GLN A 411 -8.36 15.45 12.91
CA GLN A 411 -9.35 16.37 12.35
C GLN A 411 -8.76 17.16 11.20
N SER A 412 -9.31 17.00 10.03
CA SER A 412 -8.89 17.64 8.79
C SER A 412 -10.07 18.19 8.00
N ARG A 413 -9.80 19.16 7.17
CA ARG A 413 -10.69 19.72 6.15
C ARG A 413 -9.88 20.53 5.14
N TRP A 414 -10.29 20.56 3.90
CA TRP A 414 -9.94 21.58 2.92
C TRP A 414 -11.01 22.69 3.01
N SER A 415 -10.75 23.87 3.61
CA SER A 415 -9.58 24.22 4.41
C SER A 415 -10.04 24.80 5.75
N TYR A 416 -9.12 24.87 6.71
CA TYR A 416 -9.27 25.71 7.89
C TYR A 416 -8.64 27.08 7.61
N GLU A 417 -9.40 28.14 7.88
CA GLU A 417 -9.09 29.47 7.38
C GLU A 417 -8.02 30.23 8.18
N SER A 418 -7.74 29.82 9.43
CA SER A 418 -6.81 30.54 10.30
C SER A 418 -6.39 29.75 11.53
N SER A 419 -5.34 30.22 12.22
CA SER A 419 -4.96 29.75 13.55
C SER A 419 -6.12 29.82 14.55
N LEU A 420 -6.95 30.84 14.46
CA LEU A 420 -8.11 31.01 15.34
C LEU A 420 -9.18 29.94 15.08
N ASP A 421 -9.39 29.56 13.82
CA ASP A 421 -10.36 28.51 13.47
C ASP A 421 -9.95 27.16 14.10
N ILE A 422 -8.68 26.78 14.00
CA ILE A 422 -8.13 25.57 14.65
C ILE A 422 -8.31 25.63 16.18
N LEU A 423 -7.95 26.75 16.79
CA LEU A 423 -8.07 26.92 18.26
C LEU A 423 -9.53 26.88 18.73
N ASN A 424 -10.46 27.45 17.97
CA ASN A 424 -11.90 27.39 18.26
C ASN A 424 -12.43 25.95 18.18
N ILE A 425 -12.05 25.19 17.16
CA ILE A 425 -12.43 23.76 17.05
C ILE A 425 -11.87 23.00 18.25
N ASN A 426 -10.61 23.23 18.61
CA ASN A 426 -9.98 22.59 19.76
C ASN A 426 -10.72 22.88 21.09
N GLU A 427 -11.14 24.13 21.31
CA GLU A 427 -11.91 24.51 22.51
C GLU A 427 -13.32 23.87 22.50
N HIS A 428 -13.98 23.78 21.34
CA HIS A 428 -15.25 23.07 21.22
C HIS A 428 -15.11 21.57 21.48
N PHE A 429 -14.03 20.94 21.01
CA PHE A 429 -13.74 19.53 21.29
C PHE A 429 -13.50 19.30 22.78
N LYS A 430 -12.75 20.19 23.43
CA LYS A 430 -12.53 20.16 24.87
C LYS A 430 -13.84 20.24 25.64
N LYS A 431 -14.72 21.20 25.29
CA LYS A 431 -16.01 21.40 25.92
C LYS A 431 -16.96 20.21 25.76
N ASN A 432 -16.88 19.50 24.65
CA ASN A 432 -17.71 18.33 24.33
C ASN A 432 -17.03 17.00 24.71
N GLU A 433 -15.86 17.02 25.38
CA GLU A 433 -15.08 15.81 25.74
C GLU A 433 -14.71 14.93 24.54
N ILE A 434 -14.41 15.54 23.39
CA ILE A 434 -13.94 14.87 22.18
C ILE A 434 -12.42 14.90 22.19
N PRO A 435 -11.73 13.76 22.32
CA PRO A 435 -10.28 13.71 22.23
C PRO A 435 -9.81 13.91 20.77
N VAL A 436 -8.64 14.53 20.61
CA VAL A 436 -8.00 14.76 19.31
C VAL A 436 -6.49 14.87 19.48
N ASP A 437 -5.73 14.28 18.56
CA ASP A 437 -4.26 14.34 18.57
C ASP A 437 -3.70 15.23 17.46
N PHE A 438 -4.38 15.33 16.31
CA PHE A 438 -3.88 16.06 15.14
C PHE A 438 -4.93 16.99 14.55
N PHE A 439 -4.49 18.20 14.21
CA PHE A 439 -5.18 19.10 13.28
C PHE A 439 -4.40 19.23 11.99
N TRP A 440 -5.07 19.50 10.88
CA TRP A 440 -4.50 19.51 9.55
C TRP A 440 -4.79 20.82 8.82
N LEU A 441 -3.80 21.31 8.12
CA LEU A 441 -3.92 22.45 7.21
C LEU A 441 -3.69 21.96 5.78
N ASP A 442 -4.69 22.14 4.95
CA ASP A 442 -4.61 21.94 3.51
C ASP A 442 -4.01 23.19 2.85
N VAL A 443 -3.84 23.23 1.53
CA VAL A 443 -3.07 24.19 0.74
C VAL A 443 -3.28 25.68 1.11
N ASP A 444 -4.43 26.07 1.64
CA ASP A 444 -4.79 27.48 1.87
C ASP A 444 -4.09 28.14 3.07
N TYR A 445 -3.24 27.41 3.82
CA TYR A 445 -2.37 28.03 4.82
C TYR A 445 -1.19 28.78 4.18
N THR A 446 -0.87 28.49 2.92
CA THR A 446 0.28 28.99 2.18
C THR A 446 0.04 30.40 1.60
N ASP A 447 1.04 31.28 1.62
CA ASP A 447 0.95 32.60 0.98
C ASP A 447 0.93 32.45 -0.54
N ASP A 448 -0.18 32.87 -1.17
CA ASP A 448 -0.40 32.78 -2.61
C ASP A 448 -0.08 31.38 -3.20
N ARG A 449 -0.43 30.31 -2.45
CA ARG A 449 -0.18 28.90 -2.82
C ARG A 449 1.32 28.58 -3.04
N LYS A 450 2.21 29.23 -2.31
CA LYS A 450 3.63 28.97 -2.28
C LYS A 450 3.95 28.07 -1.07
N TYR A 451 4.31 26.83 -1.30
CA TYR A 451 4.67 25.90 -0.22
C TYR A 451 5.87 26.41 0.59
N PHE A 452 5.98 25.98 1.82
CA PHE A 452 6.97 26.46 2.80
C PHE A 452 6.81 27.95 3.18
N THR A 453 5.57 28.48 3.05
CA THR A 453 5.24 29.85 3.49
C THR A 453 3.93 29.85 4.30
N TRP A 454 3.65 30.95 4.98
CA TRP A 454 2.43 31.13 5.78
C TRP A 454 1.69 32.41 5.32
N VAL A 455 0.36 32.33 5.20
CA VAL A 455 -0.46 33.53 5.06
C VAL A 455 -0.43 34.31 6.36
N GLU A 456 0.39 35.37 6.45
CA GLU A 456 0.62 36.12 7.68
C GLU A 456 -0.66 36.66 8.31
N LYS A 457 -1.65 37.08 7.51
CA LYS A 457 -2.94 37.57 8.00
C LYS A 457 -3.77 36.50 8.71
N ALA A 458 -3.74 35.27 8.23
CA ALA A 458 -4.52 34.14 8.74
C ALA A 458 -3.74 33.37 9.83
N PHE A 459 -2.45 33.29 9.68
CA PHE A 459 -1.51 32.61 10.58
C PHE A 459 -0.40 33.55 11.08
N PRO A 460 -0.74 34.66 11.78
CA PRO A 460 0.22 35.71 12.14
C PRO A 460 1.28 35.24 13.13
N ASN A 461 1.01 34.18 13.87
CA ASN A 461 1.92 33.60 14.85
C ASN A 461 1.71 32.10 14.95
N VAL A 462 2.27 31.35 14.03
CA VAL A 462 2.16 29.89 13.99
C VAL A 462 2.82 29.25 15.21
N THR A 463 3.89 29.86 15.72
CA THR A 463 4.59 29.42 16.93
C THR A 463 3.64 29.40 18.15
N ASP A 464 2.80 30.41 18.30
CA ASP A 464 1.79 30.46 19.37
C ASP A 464 0.71 29.40 19.19
N LEU A 465 0.28 29.13 17.94
CA LEU A 465 -0.64 28.03 17.63
C LEU A 465 -0.06 26.68 18.06
N LEU A 466 1.15 26.35 17.63
CA LEU A 466 1.83 25.10 17.94
C LEU A 466 2.08 24.96 19.45
N PHE A 467 2.49 26.05 20.10
CA PHE A 467 2.67 26.07 21.55
C PHE A 467 1.35 25.78 22.31
N LYS A 468 0.23 26.41 21.91
CA LYS A 468 -1.08 26.17 22.52
C LYS A 468 -1.57 24.74 22.33
N LEU A 469 -1.37 24.16 21.15
CA LEU A 469 -1.71 22.78 20.87
C LEU A 469 -0.86 21.81 21.72
N ASP A 470 0.43 22.09 21.88
CA ASP A 470 1.32 21.31 22.74
C ASP A 470 0.88 21.39 24.22
N GLN A 471 0.55 22.58 24.71
CA GLN A 471 0.09 22.75 26.11
C GLN A 471 -1.27 22.10 26.37
N ASP A 472 -2.12 21.95 25.36
CA ASP A 472 -3.43 21.31 25.50
C ASP A 472 -3.42 19.81 25.18
N GLY A 473 -2.47 19.08 25.75
CA GLY A 473 -2.40 17.61 25.65
C GLY A 473 -1.41 17.09 24.62
N LYS A 474 -0.39 17.86 24.25
CA LYS A 474 0.66 17.48 23.30
C LYS A 474 0.12 17.16 21.91
N LYS A 475 -0.77 18.01 21.42
CA LYS A 475 -1.37 17.88 20.10
C LYS A 475 -0.43 18.34 18.99
N ASN A 476 -0.67 17.85 17.81
CA ASN A 476 0.17 18.07 16.64
C ASN A 476 -0.58 18.79 15.52
N LEU A 477 0.18 19.40 14.61
CA LEU A 477 -0.31 20.00 13.38
C LEU A 477 0.33 19.28 12.19
N VAL A 478 -0.41 19.13 11.11
CA VAL A 478 0.10 18.61 9.83
C VAL A 478 -0.15 19.63 8.74
N THR A 479 0.85 19.88 7.90
CA THR A 479 0.72 20.75 6.74
C THR A 479 0.80 19.97 5.43
N ASN A 480 -0.07 20.30 4.49
CA ASN A 480 0.02 19.78 3.12
C ASN A 480 1.22 20.40 2.40
N ILE A 481 2.05 19.57 1.76
CA ILE A 481 3.16 19.97 0.89
C ILE A 481 3.14 19.07 -0.33
N ASP A 482 2.79 19.66 -1.49
CA ASP A 482 2.76 18.98 -2.78
C ASP A 482 4.15 19.04 -3.46
N PRO A 483 4.40 18.26 -4.52
CA PRO A 483 5.72 18.18 -5.15
C PRO A 483 6.06 19.38 -6.06
N TYR A 484 5.07 20.19 -6.41
CA TYR A 484 5.22 21.29 -7.36
C TYR A 484 5.41 22.64 -6.66
N MET A 485 6.45 23.37 -7.07
CA MET A 485 6.80 24.67 -6.53
C MET A 485 6.46 25.76 -7.53
N LYS A 486 5.57 26.68 -7.13
CA LYS A 486 5.16 27.82 -7.95
C LYS A 486 6.39 28.60 -8.44
N LEU A 487 6.39 29.05 -9.71
CA LEU A 487 7.48 29.87 -10.23
C LEU A 487 7.61 31.22 -9.51
N HIS A 488 8.80 31.77 -9.53
CA HIS A 488 9.13 33.13 -9.09
C HIS A 488 9.00 33.36 -7.57
N TYR A 489 9.55 32.45 -6.77
CA TYR A 489 9.80 32.66 -5.35
C TYR A 489 11.01 31.81 -4.89
N PHE A 490 11.52 32.08 -3.70
CA PHE A 490 12.83 31.59 -3.24
C PHE A 490 13.02 30.05 -3.30
N ILE A 491 11.94 29.24 -3.18
CA ILE A 491 12.04 27.77 -3.29
C ILE A 491 12.24 27.35 -4.74
N SER A 492 11.37 27.82 -5.67
CA SER A 492 11.51 27.49 -7.09
C SER A 492 12.82 28.00 -7.67
N ASP A 493 13.22 29.21 -7.30
CA ASP A 493 14.49 29.79 -7.77
C ASP A 493 15.68 28.92 -7.34
N ARG A 494 15.70 28.44 -6.09
CA ARG A 494 16.75 27.53 -5.59
C ARG A 494 16.74 26.17 -6.28
N ILE A 495 15.56 25.61 -6.61
CA ILE A 495 15.46 24.35 -7.38
C ILE A 495 16.01 24.56 -8.80
N GLU A 496 15.69 25.68 -9.45
CA GLU A 496 16.17 26.00 -10.80
C GLU A 496 17.68 26.25 -10.80
N ASP A 497 18.19 27.06 -9.88
CA ASP A 497 19.60 27.40 -9.76
C ASP A 497 20.48 26.19 -9.40
N SER A 498 19.96 25.25 -8.63
CA SER A 498 20.68 24.01 -8.29
C SER A 498 20.79 23.02 -9.47
N GLY A 499 19.96 23.20 -10.51
CA GLY A 499 19.87 22.28 -11.64
C GLY A 499 19.09 20.99 -11.34
N LEU A 500 18.50 20.86 -10.12
CA LEU A 500 17.81 19.66 -9.64
C LEU A 500 16.34 19.59 -10.05
N ALA A 501 15.84 20.51 -10.87
CA ALA A 501 14.51 20.44 -11.44
C ALA A 501 14.40 19.27 -12.43
N ILE A 502 13.23 18.61 -12.48
CA ILE A 502 12.84 17.71 -13.59
C ILE A 502 13.02 18.42 -14.92
N LYS A 503 13.49 17.72 -15.95
CA LYS A 503 13.81 18.26 -17.28
C LYS A 503 12.79 17.82 -18.32
N ASP A 504 12.56 18.68 -19.31
CA ASP A 504 11.89 18.29 -20.55
C ASP A 504 12.85 17.46 -21.44
N HIS A 505 12.35 16.90 -22.52
CA HIS A 505 13.14 16.12 -23.49
C HIS A 505 14.25 16.93 -24.20
N LYS A 506 14.35 18.23 -23.97
CA LYS A 506 15.39 19.14 -24.48
C LYS A 506 16.36 19.60 -23.40
N MET A 507 16.25 19.04 -22.20
CA MET A 507 17.04 19.38 -21.00
C MET A 507 16.78 20.80 -20.44
N ASN A 508 15.65 21.42 -20.76
CA ASN A 508 15.20 22.61 -20.04
C ASN A 508 14.43 22.18 -18.78
N ASN A 509 14.33 23.06 -17.79
CA ASN A 509 13.47 22.81 -16.64
C ASN A 509 12.03 22.53 -17.13
N PHE A 510 11.44 21.44 -16.68
CA PHE A 510 10.06 21.11 -16.99
C PHE A 510 9.13 22.04 -16.20
N VAL A 511 8.28 22.78 -16.90
CA VAL A 511 7.30 23.70 -16.34
C VAL A 511 5.90 23.30 -16.79
N ALA A 512 4.97 23.23 -15.85
CA ALA A 512 3.57 22.93 -16.13
C ALA A 512 2.62 23.58 -15.10
N ASP A 513 1.32 23.54 -15.39
CA ASP A 513 0.28 24.07 -14.49
C ASP A 513 -0.13 23.03 -13.43
N SER A 514 -0.31 23.50 -12.22
CA SER A 514 -0.89 22.78 -11.07
C SER A 514 -1.80 23.71 -10.25
N TRP A 515 -2.20 23.32 -9.03
CA TRP A 515 -2.97 24.17 -8.11
C TRP A 515 -2.30 25.51 -7.79
N THR A 516 -0.98 25.55 -7.83
CA THR A 516 -0.17 26.75 -7.56
C THR A 516 -0.07 27.70 -8.77
N GLY A 517 -0.42 27.24 -9.95
CA GLY A 517 -0.17 27.87 -11.26
C GLY A 517 1.06 27.25 -11.94
N GLU A 518 1.76 28.00 -12.77
CA GLU A 518 3.01 27.53 -13.40
C GLU A 518 4.04 27.18 -12.33
N SER A 519 4.58 25.96 -12.42
CA SER A 519 5.41 25.36 -11.38
C SER A 519 6.52 24.50 -11.95
N VAL A 520 7.55 24.31 -11.15
CA VAL A 520 8.64 23.35 -11.35
C VAL A 520 8.56 22.24 -10.30
N TRP A 521 9.21 21.12 -10.56
CA TRP A 521 9.27 19.94 -9.69
C TRP A 521 10.71 19.58 -9.37
N LEU A 522 10.99 19.30 -8.09
CA LEU A 522 12.28 18.74 -7.68
C LEU A 522 12.37 17.28 -8.14
N ASP A 523 13.55 16.89 -8.62
CA ASP A 523 13.86 15.51 -8.96
C ASP A 523 14.29 14.72 -7.71
N PHE A 524 13.34 14.07 -7.04
CA PHE A 524 13.59 13.28 -5.84
C PHE A 524 14.40 12.00 -6.07
N LEU A 525 14.57 11.57 -7.33
CA LEU A 525 15.36 10.39 -7.68
C LEU A 525 16.87 10.70 -7.81
N MET A 526 17.24 11.97 -7.73
CA MET A 526 18.63 12.42 -7.55
C MET A 526 18.96 12.51 -6.06
N THR A 527 19.46 11.46 -5.52
CA THR A 527 19.50 11.05 -4.13
C THR A 527 20.04 12.06 -3.11
N GLU A 528 21.35 12.37 -3.07
CA GLU A 528 21.90 13.17 -1.96
C GLU A 528 21.67 14.67 -2.10
N GLU A 529 21.83 15.23 -3.29
CA GLU A 529 21.69 16.65 -3.55
C GLU A 529 20.26 17.12 -3.37
N SER A 530 19.30 16.37 -3.94
CA SER A 530 17.86 16.68 -3.79
C SER A 530 17.41 16.52 -2.35
N GLN A 531 17.91 15.49 -1.65
CA GLN A 531 17.64 15.28 -0.24
C GLN A 531 18.14 16.46 0.61
N LYS A 532 19.36 16.95 0.38
CA LYS A 532 19.92 18.08 1.11
C LYS A 532 19.14 19.36 0.86
N LEU A 533 18.76 19.61 -0.39
CA LEU A 533 17.96 20.79 -0.73
C LEU A 533 16.58 20.74 -0.09
N TRP A 534 15.93 19.58 -0.13
CA TRP A 534 14.61 19.36 0.49
C TRP A 534 14.65 19.49 2.01
N GLN A 535 15.70 18.97 2.63
CA GLN A 535 15.97 19.13 4.06
C GLN A 535 16.11 20.60 4.45
N GLN A 536 16.87 21.41 3.70
CA GLN A 536 17.02 22.84 3.96
C GLN A 536 15.67 23.57 3.91
N PHE A 537 14.76 23.21 2.98
CA PHE A 537 13.43 23.80 2.93
C PHE A 537 12.62 23.49 4.19
N TYR A 538 12.70 22.24 4.68
CA TYR A 538 12.03 21.84 5.92
C TYR A 538 12.65 22.50 7.15
N GLU A 539 13.96 22.60 7.24
CA GLU A 539 14.66 23.28 8.34
C GLU A 539 14.21 24.75 8.43
N GLU A 540 14.29 25.50 7.34
CA GLU A 540 13.87 26.90 7.27
C GLU A 540 12.36 27.07 7.60
N PHE A 541 11.52 26.18 7.10
CA PHE A 541 10.08 26.21 7.35
C PHE A 541 9.75 25.93 8.82
N LEU A 542 10.37 24.90 9.41
CA LEU A 542 10.17 24.55 10.80
C LEU A 542 10.75 25.60 11.74
N GLU A 543 11.92 26.16 11.46
CA GLU A 543 12.49 27.28 12.23
C GLU A 543 11.58 28.51 12.24
N SER A 544 10.89 28.78 11.13
CA SER A 544 9.92 29.89 11.06
C SER A 544 8.65 29.66 11.88
N ALA A 545 8.31 28.40 12.16
CA ALA A 545 7.04 28.00 12.77
C ALA A 545 7.16 27.52 14.21
N THR A 546 8.33 27.02 14.66
CA THR A 546 8.46 26.30 15.92
C THR A 546 9.33 27.01 16.95
N VAL A 547 9.00 26.84 18.23
CA VAL A 547 9.95 27.08 19.32
C VAL A 547 10.90 25.89 19.38
N ALA A 548 12.18 26.14 19.63
CA ALA A 548 13.18 25.08 19.74
C ALA A 548 12.70 23.96 20.68
N GLY A 549 12.64 22.73 20.14
CA GLY A 549 12.27 21.50 20.86
C GLY A 549 10.78 21.14 20.91
N LEU A 550 9.86 21.88 20.26
CA LEU A 550 8.44 21.46 20.20
C LEU A 550 8.18 20.28 19.28
N ASN A 551 8.78 20.21 18.11
CA ASN A 551 8.69 19.10 17.17
C ASN A 551 7.27 18.52 16.94
N ASN A 552 6.23 19.37 16.88
CA ASN A 552 4.84 18.97 16.74
C ASN A 552 4.18 19.45 15.43
N LEU A 553 4.98 19.79 14.42
CA LEU A 553 4.58 20.11 13.06
C LEU A 553 5.06 18.99 12.12
N HIS A 554 4.14 18.29 11.48
CA HIS A 554 4.37 17.12 10.64
C HIS A 554 3.95 17.38 9.19
N ALA A 555 4.15 16.41 8.29
CA ALA A 555 3.98 16.58 6.86
C ALA A 555 2.92 15.66 6.24
N TRP A 556 2.23 16.22 5.24
CA TRP A 556 1.37 15.48 4.32
C TRP A 556 1.86 15.73 2.89
N ASN A 557 2.45 14.71 2.27
CA ASN A 557 2.81 14.73 0.87
C ASN A 557 1.61 14.29 0.03
N ASN A 558 1.01 15.26 -0.64
CA ASN A 558 -0.17 15.07 -1.46
C ASN A 558 0.18 15.33 -2.93
N MET A 559 -0.68 14.96 -3.87
CA MET A 559 -0.53 15.20 -5.32
C MET A 559 0.79 14.67 -5.92
N ASN A 560 1.41 13.69 -5.27
CA ASN A 560 2.77 13.22 -5.56
C ASN A 560 2.84 11.94 -6.41
N GLU A 561 1.84 11.69 -7.22
CA GLU A 561 1.81 10.64 -8.28
C GLU A 561 2.85 10.86 -9.39
N PRO A 562 3.21 12.05 -9.89
CA PRO A 562 2.79 13.42 -9.59
C PRO A 562 1.55 13.86 -10.37
N SER A 563 0.66 14.64 -9.73
CA SER A 563 -0.54 15.22 -10.39
C SER A 563 -0.22 16.55 -11.07
N LEU A 564 -0.77 16.73 -12.26
CA LEU A 564 -0.66 17.93 -13.07
C LEU A 564 -2.02 18.32 -13.65
N PHE A 565 -2.19 19.61 -14.02
CA PHE A 565 -3.32 20.04 -14.81
C PHE A 565 -2.98 20.07 -16.30
N LYS A 566 -4.00 20.02 -17.14
CA LYS A 566 -3.89 20.17 -18.61
C LYS A 566 -2.92 19.19 -19.28
N LYS A 567 -2.59 18.06 -18.66
CA LYS A 567 -1.81 16.99 -19.26
C LYS A 567 -2.67 15.73 -19.35
N PHE A 568 -2.29 14.84 -20.26
CA PHE A 568 -2.98 13.57 -20.41
C PHE A 568 -2.79 12.72 -19.16
N GLU A 569 -3.84 12.02 -18.73
CA GLU A 569 -3.88 11.30 -17.47
C GLU A 569 -3.48 12.14 -16.25
N ARG A 570 -3.42 13.48 -16.38
CA ARG A 570 -3.08 14.42 -15.30
C ARG A 570 -1.78 14.11 -14.58
N THR A 571 -0.81 13.57 -15.27
CA THR A 571 0.51 13.28 -14.72
C THR A 571 1.63 13.75 -15.64
N PHE A 572 2.88 13.52 -15.27
CA PHE A 572 4.02 13.87 -16.11
C PHE A 572 3.92 13.20 -17.48
N PRO A 573 4.30 13.91 -18.55
CA PRO A 573 4.61 13.24 -19.80
C PRO A 573 5.67 12.17 -19.55
N LEU A 574 5.46 10.96 -20.08
CA LEU A 574 6.33 9.81 -19.80
C LEU A 574 7.77 10.01 -20.32
N ASN A 575 7.99 10.97 -21.20
CA ASN A 575 9.29 11.31 -21.79
C ASN A 575 9.98 12.53 -21.12
N VAL A 576 9.49 13.02 -19.98
CA VAL A 576 10.31 13.94 -19.17
C VAL A 576 11.50 13.19 -18.59
N LEU A 577 12.58 13.91 -18.32
CA LEU A 577 13.85 13.33 -17.92
C LEU A 577 14.18 13.67 -16.47
N HIS A 578 14.64 12.69 -15.75
CA HIS A 578 15.34 12.85 -14.49
C HIS A 578 16.80 13.27 -14.73
N ASN A 579 17.42 13.94 -13.78
CA ASN A 579 18.76 14.49 -13.96
C ASN A 579 19.86 13.45 -14.21
N ASN A 580 19.61 12.19 -13.85
CA ASN A 580 20.47 11.05 -14.20
C ASN A 580 20.20 10.48 -15.62
N GLY A 581 19.32 11.14 -16.41
CA GLY A 581 19.04 10.80 -17.80
C GLY A 581 17.97 9.74 -18.00
N PHE A 582 17.28 9.28 -16.96
CA PHE A 582 16.14 8.35 -17.09
C PHE A 582 14.91 9.06 -17.62
N GLU A 583 14.18 8.40 -18.51
CA GLU A 583 12.81 8.79 -18.82
C GLU A 583 11.86 8.47 -17.66
N HIS A 584 10.94 9.37 -17.36
CA HIS A 584 9.95 9.20 -16.28
C HIS A 584 9.13 7.91 -16.41
N ARG A 585 8.87 7.43 -17.66
CA ARG A 585 8.18 6.16 -17.90
C ARG A 585 8.76 4.96 -17.14
N SER A 586 10.09 4.97 -16.92
CA SER A 586 10.79 3.87 -16.24
C SER A 586 10.67 3.90 -14.72
N VAL A 587 10.28 5.04 -14.14
CA VAL A 587 10.35 5.30 -12.69
C VAL A 587 9.09 5.97 -12.13
N HIS A 588 8.03 6.06 -12.93
CA HIS A 588 6.82 6.80 -12.60
C HIS A 588 6.29 6.49 -11.18
N ASN A 589 6.11 5.22 -10.87
CA ASN A 589 5.54 4.80 -9.58
C ASN A 589 6.49 5.00 -8.37
N LEU A 590 7.77 5.37 -8.61
CA LEU A 590 8.73 5.67 -7.55
C LEU A 590 8.73 7.13 -7.12
N TYR A 591 8.24 8.07 -7.94
CA TYR A 591 8.39 9.50 -7.69
C TYR A 591 7.83 9.93 -6.32
N GLY A 592 6.58 9.55 -6.04
CA GLY A 592 5.93 9.87 -4.77
C GLY A 592 6.61 9.20 -3.56
N LYS A 593 7.09 7.96 -3.75
CA LYS A 593 7.86 7.27 -2.72
C LYS A 593 9.16 8.00 -2.41
N ALA A 594 9.92 8.42 -3.41
CA ALA A 594 11.17 9.15 -3.22
C ALA A 594 10.93 10.49 -2.49
N MET A 595 9.82 11.20 -2.80
CA MET A 595 9.43 12.42 -2.09
C MET A 595 9.16 12.17 -0.61
N HIS A 596 8.33 11.19 -0.25
CA HIS A 596 8.00 10.98 1.17
C HIS A 596 9.18 10.41 1.97
N GLU A 597 10.07 9.64 1.35
CA GLU A 597 11.33 9.23 2.00
C GLU A 597 12.22 10.44 2.30
N ALA A 598 12.34 11.37 1.33
CA ALA A 598 13.05 12.62 1.53
C ALA A 598 12.44 13.49 2.64
N THR A 599 11.10 13.57 2.67
CA THR A 599 10.35 14.29 3.70
C THR A 599 10.52 13.68 5.09
N HIS A 600 10.41 12.36 5.21
CA HIS A 600 10.59 11.65 6.48
C HIS A 600 12.00 11.88 7.04
N LYS A 601 13.01 11.74 6.19
CA LYS A 601 14.40 11.96 6.59
C LYS A 601 14.65 13.42 7.02
N SER A 602 14.10 14.39 6.27
CA SER A 602 14.20 15.81 6.62
C SER A 602 13.60 16.12 7.99
N LEU A 603 12.39 15.62 8.26
CA LEU A 603 11.76 15.79 9.58
C LEU A 603 12.55 15.11 10.71
N MET A 604 13.03 13.89 10.48
CA MET A 604 13.79 13.14 11.46
C MET A 604 15.08 13.89 11.85
N GLU A 605 15.82 14.41 10.87
CA GLU A 605 17.06 15.15 11.10
C GLU A 605 16.79 16.50 11.78
N THR A 606 15.76 17.24 11.36
CA THR A 606 15.36 18.51 11.99
C THR A 606 14.88 18.31 13.43
N TYR A 607 14.28 17.16 13.76
CA TYR A 607 13.90 16.80 15.15
C TYR A 607 15.10 16.33 16.00
N GLY A 608 16.30 16.34 15.47
CA GLY A 608 17.52 15.92 16.17
C GLY A 608 17.73 14.41 16.23
N GLY A 609 16.99 13.62 15.41
CA GLY A 609 17.12 12.16 15.33
C GLY A 609 16.47 11.37 16.47
N ASP A 610 15.93 12.04 17.48
CA ASP A 610 15.39 11.38 18.67
C ASP A 610 13.89 11.10 18.57
N LYS A 611 13.11 11.91 17.87
CA LYS A 611 11.67 11.82 17.75
C LYS A 611 11.25 11.19 16.43
N ARG A 612 10.26 10.29 16.48
CA ARG A 612 9.65 9.70 15.29
C ARG A 612 8.87 10.76 14.51
N PRO A 613 9.12 10.98 13.22
CA PRO A 613 8.30 11.86 12.40
C PRO A 613 6.97 11.17 12.02
N PHE A 614 5.99 11.97 11.57
CA PHE A 614 4.81 11.47 10.90
C PHE A 614 4.73 12.07 9.50
N VAL A 615 4.60 11.21 8.50
CA VAL A 615 4.35 11.58 7.11
C VAL A 615 3.15 10.80 6.61
N LEU A 616 2.16 11.51 6.05
CA LEU A 616 1.12 10.90 5.23
C LEU A 616 1.47 11.12 3.76
N SER A 617 1.41 10.08 2.94
CA SER A 617 1.66 10.18 1.49
C SER A 617 0.49 9.64 0.69
N ARG A 618 0.07 10.37 -0.35
CA ARG A 618 -0.98 9.91 -1.26
C ARG A 618 -0.44 8.81 -2.18
N SER A 619 0.71 9.04 -2.78
CA SER A 619 1.34 8.07 -3.66
C SER A 619 2.38 7.23 -2.92
N PHE A 620 2.46 5.96 -3.27
CA PHE A 620 3.36 4.98 -2.65
C PHE A 620 3.77 3.87 -3.62
N PHE A 621 4.85 3.16 -3.28
CA PHE A 621 5.36 1.96 -3.95
C PHE A 621 5.85 0.95 -2.89
N ALA A 622 6.27 -0.25 -3.31
CA ALA A 622 6.82 -1.25 -2.40
C ALA A 622 7.96 -0.69 -1.54
N GLY A 623 7.91 -0.88 -0.22
CA GLY A 623 8.86 -0.32 0.75
C GLY A 623 8.46 1.03 1.35
N SER A 624 7.37 1.66 0.90
CA SER A 624 6.90 2.96 1.44
C SER A 624 6.50 2.90 2.91
N GLN A 625 6.11 1.73 3.41
CA GLN A 625 5.73 1.52 4.81
C GLN A 625 6.81 1.89 5.83
N ARG A 626 8.07 1.95 5.40
CA ARG A 626 9.18 2.36 6.27
C ARG A 626 9.09 3.82 6.73
N THR A 627 8.45 4.68 5.95
CA THR A 627 8.56 6.14 6.10
C THR A 627 7.25 6.89 6.01
N ALA A 628 6.15 6.25 5.58
CA ALA A 628 4.87 6.92 5.44
C ALA A 628 3.67 6.03 5.83
N ALA A 629 2.60 6.70 6.30
CA ALA A 629 1.24 6.20 6.27
C ALA A 629 0.56 6.61 4.95
N SER A 630 -0.62 6.03 4.64
CA SER A 630 -1.40 6.40 3.46
C SER A 630 -2.90 6.41 3.75
N TRP A 631 -3.68 6.82 2.76
CA TRP A 631 -5.14 6.74 2.78
C TRP A 631 -5.66 6.38 1.37
N THR A 632 -6.90 5.96 1.26
CA THR A 632 -7.50 5.48 0.01
C THR A 632 -7.89 6.61 -0.97
N GLY A 633 -7.34 7.82 -0.79
CA GLY A 633 -7.56 8.98 -1.65
C GLY A 633 -8.94 9.62 -1.48
N ASP A 634 -9.36 10.35 -2.51
CA ASP A 634 -10.55 11.22 -2.53
C ASP A 634 -11.82 10.39 -2.73
N ASN A 635 -12.46 9.99 -1.66
CA ASN A 635 -13.66 9.15 -1.64
C ASN A 635 -14.94 9.97 -1.54
N PHE A 636 -16.10 9.37 -1.89
CA PHE A 636 -17.41 10.00 -1.75
C PHE A 636 -18.10 9.65 -0.43
N ALA A 637 -18.94 10.58 0.04
CA ALA A 637 -19.82 10.40 1.20
C ALA A 637 -21.01 9.48 0.86
N THR A 638 -20.74 8.23 0.48
CA THR A 638 -21.74 7.23 0.08
C THR A 638 -21.53 5.90 0.80
N TRP A 639 -22.57 5.08 0.85
CA TRP A 639 -22.53 3.73 1.42
C TRP A 639 -21.58 2.81 0.63
N ASP A 640 -21.48 2.99 -0.69
CA ASP A 640 -20.62 2.19 -1.55
C ASP A 640 -19.14 2.46 -1.26
N HIS A 641 -18.74 3.73 -1.08
CA HIS A 641 -17.39 4.09 -0.68
C HIS A 641 -17.06 3.67 0.75
N LEU A 642 -18.01 3.78 1.70
CA LEU A 642 -17.83 3.20 3.03
C LEU A 642 -17.56 1.70 2.95
N LYS A 643 -18.37 0.95 2.20
CA LYS A 643 -18.22 -0.49 2.03
C LYS A 643 -16.89 -0.84 1.36
N ASN A 644 -16.50 -0.10 0.33
CA ASN A 644 -15.30 -0.37 -0.45
C ASN A 644 -14.00 -0.03 0.29
N SER A 645 -14.03 0.89 1.27
CA SER A 645 -12.85 1.20 2.09
C SER A 645 -12.28 -0.02 2.82
N ILE A 646 -13.13 -1.00 3.16
CA ILE A 646 -12.71 -2.21 3.89
C ILE A 646 -11.76 -3.06 3.02
N PRO A 647 -12.16 -3.57 1.83
CA PRO A 647 -11.27 -4.36 0.99
C PRO A 647 -10.03 -3.58 0.51
N MET A 648 -10.12 -2.26 0.29
CA MET A 648 -8.96 -1.45 -0.08
C MET A 648 -7.91 -1.41 1.04
N ILE A 649 -8.31 -1.15 2.28
CA ILE A 649 -7.38 -1.14 3.44
C ILE A 649 -6.80 -2.54 3.69
N LEU A 650 -7.61 -3.59 3.53
CA LEU A 650 -7.14 -4.98 3.64
C LEU A 650 -6.09 -5.31 2.58
N ASN A 651 -6.31 -4.94 1.31
CA ASN A 651 -5.35 -5.19 0.22
C ASN A 651 -4.05 -4.38 0.40
N ASN A 652 -4.13 -3.12 0.83
CA ASN A 652 -2.95 -2.33 1.17
C ASN A 652 -2.13 -3.01 2.28
N GLY A 653 -2.79 -3.51 3.33
CA GLY A 653 -2.13 -4.25 4.41
C GLY A 653 -1.48 -5.55 3.92
N LEU A 654 -2.16 -6.33 3.07
CA LEU A 654 -1.63 -7.57 2.48
C LEU A 654 -0.45 -7.34 1.52
N ALA A 655 -0.30 -6.13 0.99
CA ALA A 655 0.83 -5.73 0.16
C ALA A 655 1.93 -4.97 0.94
N GLY A 656 1.89 -5.01 2.28
CA GLY A 656 2.93 -4.44 3.15
C GLY A 656 2.73 -2.97 3.52
N MET A 657 1.55 -2.36 3.23
CA MET A 657 1.20 -0.99 3.64
C MET A 657 0.12 -1.00 4.75
N PRO A 658 0.46 -1.43 5.98
CA PRO A 658 -0.52 -1.69 7.03
C PRO A 658 -1.11 -0.42 7.66
N ASN A 659 -0.42 0.73 7.59
CA ASN A 659 -0.89 2.00 8.16
C ASN A 659 -1.68 2.80 7.12
N THR A 660 -2.86 2.29 6.77
CA THR A 660 -3.75 2.90 5.78
C THR A 660 -5.13 3.15 6.39
N GLY A 661 -5.76 4.27 6.02
CA GLY A 661 -7.15 4.59 6.36
C GLY A 661 -7.94 5.05 5.17
N ALA A 662 -9.18 5.50 5.40
CA ALA A 662 -10.01 6.17 4.41
C ALA A 662 -10.57 7.46 5.02
N ASP A 663 -10.81 8.49 4.23
CA ASP A 663 -11.39 9.73 4.71
C ASP A 663 -12.78 9.48 5.29
N VAL A 664 -12.89 9.67 6.62
CA VAL A 664 -14.10 9.32 7.39
C VAL A 664 -15.23 10.27 7.05
N ALA A 665 -16.37 9.69 6.72
CA ALA A 665 -17.58 10.34 6.26
C ALA A 665 -17.49 10.88 4.80
N GLY A 666 -16.44 10.49 4.07
CA GLY A 666 -16.19 10.80 2.67
C GLY A 666 -15.55 12.17 2.45
N PHE A 667 -14.68 12.32 1.48
CA PHE A 667 -14.09 13.61 1.09
C PHE A 667 -15.11 14.47 0.33
N TYR A 668 -15.66 13.93 -0.76
CA TYR A 668 -16.69 14.63 -1.55
C TYR A 668 -18.11 14.42 -0.99
N GLY A 669 -18.93 15.45 -1.10
CA GLY A 669 -20.36 15.42 -0.80
C GLY A 669 -20.70 15.55 0.68
N ASN A 670 -22.00 15.44 0.98
CA ASN A 670 -22.55 15.60 2.31
C ASN A 670 -23.30 14.34 2.73
N PRO A 671 -22.77 13.55 3.67
CA PRO A 671 -23.42 12.34 4.15
C PRO A 671 -24.63 12.66 5.02
N ASN A 672 -25.60 11.74 5.09
CA ASN A 672 -26.65 11.82 6.11
C ASN A 672 -26.09 11.36 7.48
N GLU A 673 -26.86 11.63 8.53
CA GLU A 673 -26.44 11.39 9.91
C GLU A 673 -26.13 9.89 10.18
N GLU A 674 -26.91 8.97 9.60
CA GLU A 674 -26.68 7.52 9.77
C GLU A 674 -25.33 7.11 9.16
N LEU A 675 -25.06 7.57 7.94
CA LEU A 675 -23.80 7.26 7.24
C LEU A 675 -22.59 7.81 8.02
N ILE A 676 -22.69 9.04 8.56
CA ILE A 676 -21.65 9.62 9.41
C ILE A 676 -21.37 8.69 10.60
N VAL A 677 -22.39 8.31 11.37
CA VAL A 677 -22.22 7.43 12.54
C VAL A 677 -21.58 6.11 12.15
N ARG A 678 -22.10 5.45 11.11
CA ARG A 678 -21.57 4.14 10.66
C ARG A 678 -20.11 4.22 10.19
N TRP A 679 -19.74 5.35 9.57
CA TRP A 679 -18.35 5.53 9.14
C TRP A 679 -17.40 5.76 10.32
N TYR A 680 -17.80 6.58 11.31
CA TYR A 680 -17.02 6.75 12.54
C TYR A 680 -16.90 5.45 13.32
N GLN A 681 -17.97 4.65 13.41
CA GLN A 681 -17.92 3.32 14.05
C GLN A 681 -16.95 2.38 13.37
N LEU A 682 -16.92 2.33 12.03
CA LEU A 682 -15.93 1.54 11.28
C LEU A 682 -14.52 2.08 11.51
N ALA A 683 -14.34 3.39 11.46
CA ALA A 683 -13.04 4.05 11.57
C ALA A 683 -12.36 3.89 12.94
N VAL A 684 -13.10 3.47 13.98
CA VAL A 684 -12.50 3.02 15.25
C VAL A 684 -11.44 1.96 15.02
N PHE A 685 -11.64 1.09 14.03
CA PHE A 685 -10.80 -0.07 13.73
C PHE A 685 -9.85 0.16 12.54
N TYR A 686 -9.92 1.31 11.86
CA TYR A 686 -8.93 1.66 10.83
C TYR A 686 -7.53 1.80 11.44
N PRO A 687 -6.47 1.37 10.78
CA PRO A 687 -5.10 1.66 11.21
C PRO A 687 -4.86 3.17 11.34
N PHE A 688 -5.26 3.96 10.34
CA PHE A 688 -5.21 5.42 10.33
C PHE A 688 -6.62 6.03 10.38
N PHE A 689 -6.89 6.90 11.36
CA PHE A 689 -8.22 7.44 11.65
C PHE A 689 -8.26 8.97 11.45
N ARG A 690 -8.59 9.41 10.22
CA ARG A 690 -8.73 10.83 9.85
C ARG A 690 -10.12 11.13 9.31
N ALA A 691 -10.80 12.15 9.86
CA ALA A 691 -11.91 12.81 9.19
C ALA A 691 -11.36 13.92 8.29
N HIS A 692 -11.74 13.90 7.01
CA HIS A 692 -11.37 14.92 6.02
C HIS A 692 -12.55 15.25 5.12
N ALA A 693 -12.63 16.48 4.61
CA ALA A 693 -13.75 16.94 3.80
C ALA A 693 -13.30 17.98 2.77
N HIS A 694 -13.87 17.92 1.59
CA HIS A 694 -13.68 18.90 0.51
C HIS A 694 -14.17 20.30 0.92
N LEU A 695 -13.62 21.34 0.33
CA LEU A 695 -13.96 22.72 0.67
C LEU A 695 -15.45 23.04 0.44
N GLU A 696 -16.09 22.42 -0.57
CA GLU A 696 -17.53 22.60 -0.88
C GLU A 696 -18.45 21.76 0.03
N ALA A 697 -17.90 20.81 0.79
CA ALA A 697 -18.66 20.03 1.75
C ALA A 697 -19.05 20.91 2.96
N SER A 698 -20.22 20.69 3.52
CA SER A 698 -20.65 21.37 4.73
C SER A 698 -19.71 21.06 5.88
N ARG A 699 -19.45 22.04 6.75
CA ARG A 699 -18.68 21.81 7.98
C ARG A 699 -19.41 20.78 8.86
N ARG A 700 -18.67 19.77 9.27
CA ARG A 700 -19.19 18.59 9.98
C ARG A 700 -18.23 18.07 11.04
N GLU A 701 -17.47 18.97 11.65
CA GLU A 701 -16.67 18.62 12.81
C GLU A 701 -17.58 18.03 13.90
N PRO A 702 -17.18 17.02 14.65
CA PRO A 702 -18.03 16.29 15.60
C PRO A 702 -18.86 17.19 16.54
N HIS A 703 -18.32 18.31 17.04
CA HIS A 703 -19.07 19.23 17.89
C HIS A 703 -20.26 19.89 17.15
N LEU A 704 -20.14 20.21 15.86
CA LEU A 704 -21.23 20.76 15.06
C LEU A 704 -22.33 19.73 14.81
N ILE A 705 -21.97 18.45 14.70
CA ILE A 705 -22.94 17.36 14.58
C ILE A 705 -23.70 17.22 15.91
N ILE A 706 -23.02 17.34 17.06
CA ILE A 706 -23.67 17.34 18.39
C ILE A 706 -24.67 18.50 18.49
N GLU A 707 -24.30 19.70 18.07
CA GLU A 707 -25.16 20.87 18.11
C GLU A 707 -26.41 20.72 17.22
N LYS A 708 -26.22 20.22 16.00
CA LYS A 708 -27.29 20.09 15.00
C LYS A 708 -28.19 18.87 15.21
N ALA A 709 -27.62 17.74 15.59
CA ALA A 709 -28.25 16.44 15.73
C ALA A 709 -27.66 15.67 16.93
N PRO A 710 -28.01 16.02 18.18
CA PRO A 710 -27.32 15.53 19.39
C PRO A 710 -27.26 14.00 19.50
N LYS A 711 -28.32 13.30 19.10
CA LYS A 711 -28.34 11.82 19.10
C LYS A 711 -27.18 11.26 18.29
N TYR A 712 -27.02 11.70 17.04
CA TYR A 712 -26.01 11.19 16.11
C TYR A 712 -24.61 11.72 16.50
N GLY A 713 -24.50 12.98 16.89
CA GLY A 713 -23.23 13.58 17.30
C GLY A 713 -22.64 12.93 18.54
N ASN A 714 -23.48 12.50 19.51
CA ASN A 714 -23.00 11.74 20.67
C ASN A 714 -22.47 10.35 20.24
N LEU A 715 -23.11 9.66 19.30
CA LEU A 715 -22.61 8.38 18.79
C LEU A 715 -21.27 8.53 18.04
N VAL A 716 -21.06 9.64 17.35
CA VAL A 716 -19.76 10.02 16.77
C VAL A 716 -18.71 10.21 17.85
N LYS A 717 -19.04 10.98 18.91
CA LYS A 717 -18.17 11.17 20.06
C LYS A 717 -17.83 9.84 20.72
N ASP A 718 -18.83 8.99 20.99
CA ASP A 718 -18.64 7.69 21.64
C ASP A 718 -17.72 6.79 20.79
N SER A 719 -17.83 6.84 19.45
CA SER A 719 -16.93 6.14 18.53
C SER A 719 -15.49 6.65 18.65
N ILE A 720 -15.29 7.97 18.67
CA ILE A 720 -13.97 8.55 18.87
C ILE A 720 -13.40 8.11 20.23
N GLN A 721 -14.20 8.22 21.31
CA GLN A 721 -13.77 7.79 22.64
C GLN A 721 -13.44 6.30 22.72
N LEU A 722 -14.17 5.44 22.01
CA LEU A 722 -13.87 4.01 21.91
C LEU A 722 -12.49 3.77 21.25
N ARG A 723 -12.14 4.53 20.19
CA ARG A 723 -10.79 4.50 19.61
C ARG A 723 -9.71 4.77 20.66
N TYR A 724 -9.92 5.78 21.51
CA TYR A 724 -8.96 6.11 22.57
C TYR A 724 -8.90 5.03 23.65
N LYS A 725 -10.00 4.41 24.02
CA LYS A 725 -9.98 3.25 24.93
C LYS A 725 -9.16 2.10 24.38
N LEU A 726 -9.24 1.83 23.06
CA LEU A 726 -8.50 0.76 22.36
C LEU A 726 -7.09 1.15 21.92
N ILE A 727 -6.64 2.39 22.11
CA ILE A 727 -5.44 2.91 21.47
C ILE A 727 -4.19 2.09 21.78
N ASN A 728 -4.00 1.64 23.01
CA ASN A 728 -2.85 0.81 23.37
C ASN A 728 -2.98 -0.62 22.85
N TYR A 729 -4.20 -1.15 22.72
CA TYR A 729 -4.44 -2.44 22.08
C TYR A 729 -4.03 -2.39 20.61
N ILE A 730 -4.42 -1.32 19.89
CA ILE A 730 -4.03 -1.05 18.51
C ILE A 730 -2.52 -0.82 18.39
N TYR A 731 -1.91 -0.08 19.35
CA TYR A 731 -0.48 0.18 19.35
C TYR A 731 0.36 -1.11 19.47
N ASN A 732 -0.14 -2.10 20.21
CA ASN A 732 0.49 -3.42 20.28
C ASN A 732 0.40 -4.20 18.97
N GLU A 733 -0.69 -4.06 18.20
CA GLU A 733 -0.75 -4.62 16.84
C GLU A 733 0.26 -3.94 15.91
N PHE A 734 0.49 -2.62 16.07
CA PHE A 734 1.55 -1.91 15.34
C PHE A 734 2.95 -2.35 15.78
N GLU A 735 3.20 -2.57 17.07
CA GLU A 735 4.48 -3.13 17.54
C GLU A 735 4.72 -4.51 16.94
N LYS A 736 3.71 -5.37 16.93
CA LYS A 736 3.77 -6.67 16.29
C LYS A 736 4.06 -6.54 14.78
N SER A 737 3.34 -5.66 14.09
CA SER A 737 3.57 -5.38 12.66
C SER A 737 4.98 -4.87 12.36
N SER A 738 5.54 -4.02 13.23
CA SER A 738 6.91 -3.51 13.09
C SER A 738 8.00 -4.59 13.21
N LEU A 739 7.67 -5.72 13.80
CA LEU A 739 8.57 -6.88 13.95
C LEU A 739 8.32 -7.98 12.91
N THR A 740 7.09 -8.14 12.47
CA THR A 740 6.65 -9.31 11.67
C THR A 740 6.16 -8.96 10.27
N GLY A 741 5.87 -7.68 9.98
CA GLY A 741 5.24 -7.25 8.73
C GLY A 741 3.74 -7.58 8.62
N GLU A 742 3.11 -8.17 9.64
CA GLU A 742 1.69 -8.50 9.61
C GLU A 742 0.81 -7.25 9.43
N PRO A 743 -0.31 -7.32 8.69
CA PRO A 743 -1.25 -6.21 8.60
C PRO A 743 -1.96 -5.95 9.95
N ILE A 744 -2.45 -4.73 10.15
CA ILE A 744 -3.23 -4.35 11.33
C ILE A 744 -4.67 -4.85 11.21
N MET A 745 -5.37 -4.48 10.13
CA MET A 745 -6.63 -5.10 9.74
C MET A 745 -6.33 -6.37 8.95
N LYS A 746 -6.90 -7.51 9.38
CA LYS A 746 -6.62 -8.82 8.80
C LYS A 746 -7.88 -9.45 8.22
N PRO A 747 -7.85 -9.97 6.99
CA PRO A 747 -8.97 -10.72 6.43
C PRO A 747 -9.20 -12.02 7.20
N LEU A 748 -10.39 -12.63 7.06
CA LEU A 748 -10.74 -13.82 7.85
C LEU A 748 -9.82 -15.01 7.60
N PHE A 749 -9.34 -15.20 6.36
CA PHE A 749 -8.43 -16.29 6.03
C PHE A 749 -7.06 -16.18 6.75
N TRP A 750 -6.68 -15.01 7.26
CA TRP A 750 -5.41 -14.81 7.95
C TRP A 750 -5.18 -15.76 9.13
N LYS A 751 -6.24 -15.99 9.93
CA LYS A 751 -6.24 -16.95 11.03
C LYS A 751 -6.88 -18.30 10.65
N ASN A 752 -7.41 -18.46 9.43
CA ASN A 752 -8.25 -19.59 9.02
C ASN A 752 -7.88 -20.11 7.63
N GLN A 753 -6.61 -20.12 7.29
CA GLN A 753 -6.10 -20.62 5.99
C GLN A 753 -6.53 -22.07 5.74
N ASN A 754 -6.54 -22.92 6.77
CA ASN A 754 -6.93 -24.35 6.70
C ASN A 754 -8.44 -24.57 6.80
N SER A 755 -9.27 -23.53 6.55
CA SER A 755 -10.72 -23.67 6.60
C SER A 755 -11.24 -24.51 5.45
N ASN A 756 -12.10 -25.47 5.76
CA ASN A 756 -12.86 -26.23 4.75
C ASN A 756 -13.99 -25.41 4.11
N ASN A 757 -14.25 -24.18 4.58
CA ASN A 757 -15.27 -23.29 4.04
C ASN A 757 -14.62 -22.22 3.15
N SER A 758 -14.87 -22.28 1.85
CA SER A 758 -14.35 -21.33 0.87
C SER A 758 -14.81 -19.87 1.10
N ASP A 759 -15.90 -19.65 1.85
CA ASP A 759 -16.40 -18.31 2.14
C ASP A 759 -15.36 -17.45 2.88
N VAL A 760 -14.52 -18.08 3.73
CA VAL A 760 -13.43 -17.41 4.47
C VAL A 760 -12.51 -16.60 3.56
N PHE A 761 -12.28 -17.06 2.33
CA PHE A 761 -11.38 -16.44 1.37
C PHE A 761 -12.03 -15.29 0.57
N THR A 762 -13.35 -15.16 0.63
CA THR A 762 -14.10 -14.18 -0.18
C THR A 762 -14.85 -13.13 0.64
N ILE A 763 -15.00 -13.34 1.95
CA ILE A 763 -15.59 -12.34 2.86
C ILE A 763 -14.68 -11.12 2.94
N GLN A 764 -15.20 -9.95 2.53
CA GLN A 764 -14.46 -8.71 2.43
C GLN A 764 -15.04 -7.55 3.26
N ASP A 765 -16.16 -7.78 3.93
CA ASP A 765 -16.86 -6.81 4.76
C ASP A 765 -16.84 -7.18 6.26
N GLN A 766 -15.87 -8.03 6.63
CA GLN A 766 -15.60 -8.49 7.99
C GLN A 766 -14.11 -8.77 8.12
N PHE A 767 -13.52 -8.43 9.26
CA PHE A 767 -12.08 -8.52 9.48
C PHE A 767 -11.72 -8.73 10.95
N TYR A 768 -10.46 -9.06 11.19
CA TYR A 768 -9.86 -9.06 12.51
C TYR A 768 -9.06 -7.78 12.79
N LEU A 769 -9.11 -7.32 14.05
CA LEU A 769 -8.15 -6.41 14.67
C LEU A 769 -7.64 -7.08 15.97
N GLY A 770 -6.43 -7.60 15.95
CA GLY A 770 -5.96 -8.48 17.03
C GLY A 770 -6.89 -9.69 17.19
N ASP A 771 -7.50 -9.85 18.37
CA ASP A 771 -8.46 -10.91 18.67
C ASP A 771 -9.92 -10.44 18.62
N LEU A 772 -10.15 -9.24 18.12
CA LEU A 772 -11.47 -8.73 17.83
C LEU A 772 -11.88 -9.08 16.39
N ILE A 773 -13.07 -9.68 16.24
CA ILE A 773 -13.71 -9.88 14.95
C ILE A 773 -14.79 -8.83 14.75
N VAL A 774 -14.73 -8.06 13.69
CA VAL A 774 -15.54 -6.86 13.45
C VAL A 774 -16.39 -7.02 12.21
N LYS A 775 -17.68 -6.72 12.31
CA LYS A 775 -18.63 -6.70 11.19
C LYS A 775 -19.23 -5.30 11.03
N PRO A 776 -18.67 -4.44 10.18
CA PRO A 776 -19.25 -3.14 9.88
C PRO A 776 -20.64 -3.19 9.26
N ILE A 777 -21.43 -2.18 9.52
CA ILE A 777 -22.74 -2.00 8.90
C ILE A 777 -22.56 -1.16 7.64
N THR A 778 -22.70 -1.77 6.50
CA THR A 778 -22.43 -1.18 5.17
C THR A 778 -23.68 -0.93 4.34
N THR A 779 -24.86 -1.06 4.96
CA THR A 779 -26.16 -0.81 4.31
C THR A 779 -27.06 0.00 5.23
N SER A 780 -27.69 1.04 4.68
CA SER A 780 -28.58 1.91 5.42
C SER A 780 -29.78 1.17 6.04
N ARG A 781 -30.17 1.59 7.24
CA ARG A 781 -31.34 1.10 7.97
C ARG A 781 -31.33 -0.41 8.27
N SER A 782 -30.15 -1.01 8.30
CA SER A 782 -30.00 -2.41 8.68
C SER A 782 -30.45 -2.64 10.12
N LYS A 783 -31.24 -3.71 10.32
CA LYS A 783 -31.68 -4.18 11.64
C LYS A 783 -31.02 -5.51 12.03
N ASN A 784 -30.54 -6.22 11.06
CA ASN A 784 -29.80 -7.46 11.21
C ASN A 784 -28.67 -7.51 10.20
N VAL A 785 -27.55 -8.10 10.58
CA VAL A 785 -26.46 -8.43 9.68
C VAL A 785 -26.07 -9.88 9.79
N LYS A 786 -25.64 -10.44 8.67
CA LYS A 786 -25.16 -11.82 8.61
C LYS A 786 -23.65 -11.78 8.91
N MET A 787 -23.24 -12.35 10.01
CA MET A 787 -21.85 -12.41 10.45
C MET A 787 -21.35 -13.84 10.41
N TYR A 788 -20.14 -14.04 9.88
CA TYR A 788 -19.47 -15.33 9.82
C TYR A 788 -18.54 -15.50 11.04
N PHE A 789 -18.60 -16.63 11.70
CA PHE A 789 -17.74 -16.98 12.83
C PHE A 789 -16.81 -18.13 12.46
N PRO A 790 -15.51 -17.87 12.25
CA PRO A 790 -14.57 -18.85 11.71
C PRO A 790 -14.34 -20.09 12.57
N GLU A 791 -13.78 -21.13 11.96
CA GLU A 791 -13.64 -22.48 12.54
C GLU A 791 -12.50 -22.60 13.57
N ASN A 792 -11.59 -21.64 13.59
CA ASN A 792 -10.49 -21.61 14.56
C ASN A 792 -10.97 -21.50 16.01
N ASN A 793 -12.19 -21.00 16.23
CA ASN A 793 -12.79 -20.86 17.54
C ASN A 793 -14.26 -21.35 17.56
N ASP A 794 -14.75 -21.70 18.74
CA ASP A 794 -16.14 -22.16 18.98
C ASP A 794 -16.89 -21.31 20.01
N LEU A 795 -16.26 -20.26 20.53
CA LEU A 795 -16.82 -19.33 21.51
C LEU A 795 -16.42 -17.89 21.19
N TYR A 796 -17.38 -17.00 21.08
CA TYR A 796 -17.19 -15.58 20.76
C TYR A 796 -18.03 -14.73 21.70
N TYR A 797 -17.40 -13.83 22.45
CA TYR A 797 -18.06 -12.94 23.40
C TYR A 797 -18.38 -11.60 22.72
N ASN A 798 -19.60 -11.11 22.95
CA ASN A 798 -20.01 -9.80 22.44
C ASN A 798 -19.26 -8.68 23.18
N PHE A 799 -18.44 -7.91 22.44
CA PHE A 799 -17.65 -6.80 22.99
C PHE A 799 -18.55 -5.65 23.48
N ASN A 800 -19.76 -5.49 22.93
CA ASN A 800 -20.70 -4.44 23.29
C ASN A 800 -21.65 -4.87 24.46
N ASN A 801 -21.70 -6.17 24.77
CA ASN A 801 -22.47 -6.72 25.88
C ASN A 801 -21.78 -7.98 26.40
N PHE A 802 -21.03 -7.87 27.48
CA PHE A 802 -20.19 -8.95 28.03
C PHE A 802 -20.98 -10.16 28.57
N ASP A 803 -22.29 -10.05 28.75
CA ASP A 803 -23.15 -11.18 29.14
C ASP A 803 -23.69 -11.95 27.93
N ASP A 804 -23.51 -11.42 26.72
CA ASP A 804 -23.91 -12.04 25.47
C ASP A 804 -22.72 -12.72 24.78
N LYS A 805 -22.96 -13.88 24.18
CA LYS A 805 -21.95 -14.66 23.49
C LYS A 805 -22.57 -15.57 22.42
N ILE A 806 -21.74 -15.97 21.48
CA ILE A 806 -22.10 -16.92 20.44
C ILE A 806 -21.24 -18.17 20.59
N GLU A 807 -21.91 -19.30 20.71
CA GLU A 807 -21.29 -20.62 20.70
C GLU A 807 -21.67 -21.36 19.42
N ILE A 808 -20.69 -21.82 18.69
CA ILE A 808 -20.87 -22.56 17.45
C ILE A 808 -19.98 -23.79 17.47
N GLU A 809 -20.58 -24.97 17.24
CA GLU A 809 -19.79 -26.20 17.14
C GLU A 809 -18.84 -26.13 15.93
N LYS A 810 -17.57 -26.52 16.13
CA LYS A 810 -16.53 -26.52 15.06
C LYS A 810 -16.92 -27.40 13.87
N SER A 811 -17.75 -28.41 14.06
CA SER A 811 -18.22 -29.32 13.01
C SER A 811 -19.27 -28.73 12.07
N LEU A 812 -19.90 -27.60 12.44
CA LEU A 812 -20.95 -26.98 11.61
C LEU A 812 -20.36 -26.34 10.36
N LYS A 813 -20.85 -26.75 9.20
CA LYS A 813 -20.42 -26.15 7.90
C LYS A 813 -20.95 -24.73 7.70
N ASN A 814 -22.17 -24.45 8.18
CA ASN A 814 -22.75 -23.10 8.09
C ASN A 814 -22.52 -22.37 9.42
N ARG A 815 -21.57 -21.45 9.42
CA ARG A 815 -21.18 -20.67 10.59
C ARG A 815 -21.65 -19.21 10.54
N TYR A 816 -22.65 -18.93 9.70
CA TYR A 816 -23.28 -17.60 9.66
C TYR A 816 -24.34 -17.49 10.74
N VAL A 817 -24.29 -16.42 11.49
CA VAL A 817 -25.28 -16.04 12.50
C VAL A 817 -25.90 -14.69 12.11
N SER A 818 -27.21 -14.57 12.26
CA SER A 818 -27.90 -13.28 12.12
C SER A 818 -27.77 -12.51 13.44
N VAL A 819 -27.04 -11.41 13.42
CA VAL A 819 -26.84 -10.53 14.58
C VAL A 819 -27.78 -9.33 14.46
N GLU A 820 -28.60 -9.11 15.48
CA GLU A 820 -29.40 -7.88 15.56
C GLU A 820 -28.49 -6.66 15.76
N VAL A 821 -28.82 -5.55 15.08
CA VAL A 821 -28.03 -4.33 15.14
C VAL A 821 -28.91 -3.11 15.39
N ASP A 822 -28.42 -2.19 16.21
CA ASP A 822 -28.96 -0.85 16.36
C ASP A 822 -27.91 0.18 15.95
N LEU A 823 -28.27 1.47 15.97
CA LEU A 823 -27.38 2.53 15.51
C LEU A 823 -26.21 2.83 16.48
N ASP A 824 -26.34 2.44 17.73
CA ASP A 824 -25.44 2.82 18.81
C ASP A 824 -24.13 2.01 18.88
N TYR A 825 -24.04 0.88 18.15
CA TYR A 825 -22.81 0.08 18.13
C TYR A 825 -22.56 -0.61 16.78
N ILE A 826 -21.33 -1.08 16.63
CA ILE A 826 -20.87 -1.95 15.54
C ILE A 826 -20.66 -3.38 16.08
N PRO A 827 -21.22 -4.42 15.45
CA PRO A 827 -21.00 -5.80 15.86
C PRO A 827 -19.52 -6.15 15.95
N THR A 828 -19.07 -6.40 17.16
CA THR A 828 -17.68 -6.71 17.50
C THR A 828 -17.68 -7.82 18.53
N TYR A 829 -16.90 -8.88 18.28
CA TYR A 829 -16.82 -10.04 19.19
C TYR A 829 -15.36 -10.32 19.53
N ILE A 830 -15.12 -10.78 20.76
CA ILE A 830 -13.84 -11.24 21.26
C ILE A 830 -13.75 -12.74 21.08
N GLU A 831 -12.68 -13.25 20.46
CA GLU A 831 -12.45 -14.70 20.37
C GLU A 831 -12.21 -15.28 21.76
N GLY A 832 -12.84 -16.43 22.09
CA GLY A 832 -12.58 -17.16 23.32
C GLY A 832 -11.12 -17.63 23.39
N GLY A 833 -10.47 -17.49 24.53
CA GLY A 833 -9.05 -17.74 24.76
C GLY A 833 -8.17 -16.52 24.53
N SER A 834 -8.72 -15.30 24.63
CA SER A 834 -8.04 -14.05 24.32
C SER A 834 -8.08 -13.04 25.47
N PHE A 835 -7.17 -12.05 25.42
CA PHE A 835 -7.20 -10.85 26.24
C PHE A 835 -7.48 -9.63 25.38
N VAL A 836 -8.32 -8.72 25.90
CA VAL A 836 -8.45 -7.35 25.37
C VAL A 836 -8.17 -6.38 26.52
N TYR A 837 -7.43 -5.33 26.29
CA TYR A 837 -7.10 -4.36 27.29
C TYR A 837 -7.43 -2.94 26.83
N LEU A 838 -7.96 -2.15 27.76
CA LEU A 838 -8.50 -0.82 27.51
C LEU A 838 -7.87 0.19 28.47
N LYS A 839 -7.89 1.48 28.07
CA LYS A 839 -7.72 2.62 28.98
C LYS A 839 -9.04 3.37 29.08
N GLU A 840 -9.75 3.20 30.20
CA GLU A 840 -11.12 3.73 30.32
C GLU A 840 -11.19 5.25 30.55
N LYS A 841 -10.14 5.86 31.08
CA LYS A 841 -10.09 7.30 31.35
C LYS A 841 -9.88 8.09 30.07
N ILE A 842 -10.94 8.71 29.56
CA ILE A 842 -10.82 9.57 28.37
C ILE A 842 -10.13 10.88 28.76
N ARG A 843 -9.04 11.17 28.07
CA ARG A 843 -8.28 12.41 28.18
C ARG A 843 -8.43 13.24 26.91
N ARG A 844 -7.75 14.37 26.81
CA ARG A 844 -7.81 15.25 25.62
C ARG A 844 -7.07 14.72 24.40
N SER A 845 -6.10 13.84 24.63
CA SER A 845 -5.23 13.25 23.60
C SER A 845 -4.71 11.89 24.08
N SER A 846 -4.17 11.11 23.18
CA SER A 846 -3.51 9.84 23.48
C SER A 846 -2.28 10.02 24.37
N THR A 847 -1.48 11.06 24.11
CA THR A 847 -0.30 11.39 24.93
C THR A 847 -0.68 11.68 26.39
N ALA A 848 -1.82 12.32 26.63
CA ALA A 848 -2.31 12.53 27.98
C ALA A 848 -2.79 11.25 28.68
N MET A 849 -3.14 10.19 27.90
CA MET A 849 -3.61 8.90 28.40
C MET A 849 -2.49 7.87 28.58
N LYS A 850 -1.32 8.09 28.01
CA LYS A 850 -0.30 7.05 27.83
C LYS A 850 0.12 6.35 29.13
N TYR A 851 0.04 7.00 30.27
CA TYR A 851 0.39 6.46 31.58
C TYR A 851 -0.82 6.10 32.47
N ASP A 852 -2.05 6.22 31.97
CA ASP A 852 -3.22 5.72 32.70
C ASP A 852 -3.16 4.18 32.80
N ASN A 853 -3.74 3.64 33.88
CA ASN A 853 -3.80 2.20 34.12
C ASN A 853 -4.78 1.49 33.15
N TYR A 854 -4.67 0.16 33.11
CA TYR A 854 -5.44 -0.67 32.21
C TYR A 854 -6.65 -1.32 32.88
N THR A 855 -7.73 -1.46 32.12
CA THR A 855 -8.77 -2.46 32.32
C THR A 855 -8.46 -3.66 31.45
N LEU A 856 -8.35 -4.83 32.06
CA LEU A 856 -8.11 -6.10 31.37
C LEU A 856 -9.40 -6.89 31.23
N ILE A 857 -9.79 -7.20 30.00
CA ILE A 857 -10.88 -8.13 29.70
C ILE A 857 -10.25 -9.49 29.48
N ILE A 858 -10.63 -10.47 30.27
CA ILE A 858 -10.24 -11.87 30.15
C ILE A 858 -11.40 -12.61 29.52
N ALA A 859 -11.23 -13.11 28.31
CA ALA A 859 -12.19 -13.89 27.54
C ALA A 859 -11.74 -15.36 27.43
N PRO A 860 -12.03 -16.23 28.44
CA PRO A 860 -11.56 -17.60 28.42
C PRO A 860 -12.19 -18.42 27.28
N ASP A 861 -11.48 -19.42 26.79
CA ASP A 861 -12.07 -20.46 25.95
C ASP A 861 -13.05 -21.37 26.77
N LYS A 862 -13.69 -22.33 26.12
CA LYS A 862 -14.59 -23.28 26.80
C LYS A 862 -13.89 -24.12 27.87
N GLY A 863 -12.57 -24.24 27.83
CA GLY A 863 -11.74 -24.88 28.83
C GLY A 863 -11.31 -23.98 30.01
N GLY A 864 -11.73 -22.73 29.99
CA GLY A 864 -11.35 -21.74 31.02
C GLY A 864 -9.91 -21.23 30.86
N LEU A 865 -9.32 -21.28 29.68
CA LEU A 865 -7.95 -20.88 29.38
C LEU A 865 -7.92 -19.62 28.53
N VAL A 866 -6.88 -18.79 28.74
CA VAL A 866 -6.46 -17.77 27.79
C VAL A 866 -5.00 -18.00 27.46
N LYS A 867 -4.69 -18.04 26.16
CA LYS A 867 -3.35 -18.25 25.65
C LYS A 867 -2.44 -17.06 25.98
N GLU A 868 -1.14 -17.25 25.80
CA GLU A 868 -0.19 -16.17 25.99
C GLU A 868 -0.47 -15.00 25.06
N THR A 869 -0.57 -13.81 25.65
CA THR A 869 -0.76 -12.54 24.95
C THR A 869 0.24 -11.52 25.47
N GLN A 870 0.76 -10.69 24.57
CA GLN A 870 1.73 -9.67 24.90
C GLN A 870 1.06 -8.34 25.21
N ILE A 871 1.59 -7.62 26.20
CA ILE A 871 1.43 -6.18 26.36
C ILE A 871 2.79 -5.50 26.21
N TYR A 872 2.82 -4.48 25.36
CA TYR A 872 3.96 -3.62 25.12
C TYR A 872 3.59 -2.17 25.43
N TYR A 873 4.49 -1.42 26.02
CA TYR A 873 4.42 0.03 26.09
C TYR A 873 5.81 0.68 26.16
N ASP A 874 5.97 1.81 25.51
CA ASP A 874 7.13 2.69 25.51
C ASP A 874 6.70 4.14 25.79
N ASP A 875 7.52 5.12 25.44
CA ASP A 875 7.17 6.53 25.59
C ASP A 875 6.20 7.03 24.50
N GLY A 876 5.94 6.23 23.46
CA GLY A 876 5.04 6.53 22.35
C GLY A 876 5.53 7.65 21.41
N ASN A 877 6.78 8.10 21.52
CA ASN A 877 7.26 9.30 20.87
C ASN A 877 8.67 9.21 20.30
N SER A 878 9.63 8.67 21.05
CA SER A 878 11.05 8.67 20.70
C SER A 878 11.53 7.36 20.07
N TYR A 879 12.76 7.38 19.54
CA TYR A 879 13.47 6.18 19.10
C TYR A 879 14.18 5.42 20.24
N GLU A 880 14.02 5.83 21.51
CA GLU A 880 14.66 5.17 22.65
C GLU A 880 14.28 3.69 22.78
N TYR A 881 13.13 3.28 22.25
CA TYR A 881 12.75 1.86 22.18
C TYR A 881 13.73 1.03 21.33
N LYS A 882 14.30 1.60 20.26
CA LYS A 882 15.34 0.97 19.42
C LYS A 882 16.74 1.16 20.00
N THR A 883 17.09 2.42 20.34
CA THR A 883 18.46 2.82 20.65
C THR A 883 18.91 2.38 22.05
N SER A 884 18.00 2.37 23.01
CA SER A 884 18.29 2.07 24.43
C SER A 884 17.36 1.02 25.04
N GLN A 885 16.51 0.36 24.22
CA GLN A 885 15.52 -0.63 24.67
C GLN A 885 14.61 -0.11 25.79
N LYS A 886 14.24 1.18 25.75
CA LYS A 886 13.42 1.83 26.77
C LYS A 886 11.93 1.53 26.54
N PHE A 887 11.51 0.35 26.95
CA PHE A 887 10.14 -0.14 26.89
C PHE A 887 9.87 -1.21 27.97
N VAL A 888 8.60 -1.53 28.14
CA VAL A 888 8.15 -2.71 28.90
C VAL A 888 7.47 -3.68 27.95
N LYS A 889 7.85 -4.94 28.05
CA LYS A 889 7.28 -6.06 27.28
C LYS A 889 6.94 -7.20 28.22
N THR A 890 5.67 -7.55 28.28
CA THR A 890 5.13 -8.50 29.25
C THR A 890 4.24 -9.52 28.55
N ILE A 891 4.36 -10.78 28.92
CA ILE A 891 3.51 -11.88 28.46
C ILE A 891 2.53 -12.22 29.57
N MET A 892 1.24 -12.23 29.26
CA MET A 892 0.17 -12.64 30.16
C MET A 892 -0.43 -13.97 29.72
N SER A 893 -0.83 -14.79 30.66
CA SER A 893 -1.64 -15.99 30.43
C SER A 893 -2.65 -16.18 31.57
N PHE A 894 -3.76 -16.88 31.29
CA PHE A 894 -4.78 -17.15 32.31
C PHE A 894 -5.18 -18.62 32.30
N LYS A 895 -5.12 -19.23 33.51
CA LYS A 895 -5.44 -20.63 33.69
C LYS A 895 -5.87 -20.89 35.13
N LYS A 896 -6.91 -21.72 35.35
CA LYS A 896 -7.41 -22.09 36.68
C LYS A 896 -7.64 -20.89 37.59
N ASN A 897 -8.32 -19.89 37.11
CA ASN A 897 -8.57 -18.60 37.78
C ASN A 897 -7.31 -17.80 38.19
N THR A 898 -6.16 -18.12 37.65
CA THR A 898 -4.93 -17.40 37.95
C THR A 898 -4.43 -16.65 36.69
N LEU A 899 -4.20 -15.37 36.84
CA LEU A 899 -3.52 -14.50 35.87
C LEU A 899 -2.01 -14.53 36.16
N GLU A 900 -1.25 -15.01 35.21
CA GLU A 900 0.22 -14.99 35.26
C GLU A 900 0.76 -13.85 34.40
N ILE A 901 1.66 -13.07 34.94
CA ILE A 901 2.35 -11.97 34.28
C ILE A 901 3.85 -12.24 34.27
N ASN A 902 4.42 -12.46 33.09
CA ASN A 902 5.82 -12.77 32.87
C ASN A 902 6.52 -11.65 32.12
N VAL A 903 7.31 -10.86 32.80
CA VAL A 903 8.01 -9.71 32.21
C VAL A 903 9.21 -10.17 31.41
N LYS A 904 9.29 -9.77 30.13
CA LYS A 904 10.42 -10.04 29.26
C LYS A 904 11.44 -8.92 29.25
N VAL A 905 10.96 -7.66 29.23
CA VAL A 905 11.78 -6.44 29.30
C VAL A 905 11.06 -5.43 30.20
N SER A 906 11.82 -4.74 31.04
CA SER A 906 11.28 -3.67 31.91
C SER A 906 12.34 -2.59 32.14
N ASN A 907 12.44 -1.65 31.19
CA ASN A 907 13.43 -0.58 31.19
C ASN A 907 12.78 0.83 31.35
N MET A 908 11.51 0.89 31.85
CA MET A 908 10.78 2.14 32.09
C MET A 908 10.35 2.29 33.56
N ASN A 909 11.32 2.26 34.46
CA ASN A 909 11.05 2.30 35.93
C ASN A 909 10.40 3.61 36.41
N GLU A 910 10.52 4.69 35.65
CA GLU A 910 9.99 6.02 36.01
C GLU A 910 8.48 6.15 35.73
N THR A 911 7.89 5.25 34.96
CA THR A 911 6.50 5.31 34.50
C THR A 911 5.80 3.96 34.60
N PRO A 912 5.62 3.45 35.86
CA PRO A 912 4.97 2.15 36.06
C PRO A 912 3.51 2.18 35.64
N GLN A 913 3.04 1.12 34.99
CA GLN A 913 1.62 0.93 34.64
C GLN A 913 1.09 -0.34 35.28
N TYR A 914 -0.19 -0.29 35.63
CA TYR A 914 -0.88 -1.35 36.38
C TYR A 914 -2.17 -1.75 35.67
N ILE A 915 -2.64 -2.98 35.98
CA ILE A 915 -4.03 -3.37 35.73
C ILE A 915 -4.82 -2.91 36.98
N GLU A 916 -5.74 -1.96 36.79
CA GLU A 916 -6.57 -1.44 37.87
C GLU A 916 -7.96 -2.10 37.96
N LYS A 917 -8.37 -2.79 36.86
CA LYS A 917 -9.67 -3.44 36.74
C LYS A 917 -9.56 -4.68 35.87
N ILE A 918 -10.24 -5.74 36.27
CA ILE A 918 -10.40 -6.96 35.50
C ILE A 918 -11.89 -7.21 35.23
N ILE A 919 -12.22 -7.54 33.98
CA ILE A 919 -13.52 -8.03 33.56
C ILE A 919 -13.30 -9.47 33.09
N LEU A 920 -13.74 -10.42 33.93
CA LEU A 920 -13.65 -11.86 33.59
C LEU A 920 -14.98 -12.30 32.95
N LEU A 921 -14.93 -12.66 31.67
CA LEU A 921 -16.08 -13.15 30.93
C LEU A 921 -16.34 -14.61 31.26
N ASN A 922 -17.64 -14.99 31.27
CA ASN A 922 -18.04 -16.31 31.69
C ASN A 922 -18.27 -17.26 30.49
N PRO A 923 -17.50 -18.35 30.38
CA PRO A 923 -17.70 -19.33 29.28
C PRO A 923 -18.98 -20.19 29.43
N SER A 924 -19.58 -20.26 30.62
CA SER A 924 -20.80 -21.07 30.86
C SER A 924 -22.08 -20.33 30.43
N HIS A 925 -23.14 -21.05 30.10
CA HIS A 925 -24.44 -20.47 29.73
C HIS A 925 -25.17 -19.80 30.91
N GLU A 926 -24.87 -20.25 32.14
CA GLU A 926 -25.45 -19.70 33.36
C GLU A 926 -24.43 -18.83 34.10
N GLY A 927 -24.54 -17.54 33.94
CA GLY A 927 -23.73 -16.61 34.72
C GLY A 927 -23.27 -15.36 33.97
N HIS A 928 -23.22 -14.30 34.72
CA HIS A 928 -22.75 -12.98 34.26
C HIS A 928 -21.22 -12.91 34.28
N HIS A 929 -20.66 -11.93 33.57
CA HIS A 929 -19.25 -11.56 33.71
C HIS A 929 -18.97 -11.07 35.16
N LYS A 930 -17.73 -11.23 35.61
CA LYS A 930 -17.27 -10.76 36.92
C LYS A 930 -16.39 -9.53 36.75
N VAL A 931 -16.66 -8.49 37.49
CA VAL A 931 -15.86 -7.26 37.55
C VAL A 931 -15.10 -7.20 38.84
N ILE A 932 -13.79 -6.97 38.78
CA ILE A 932 -12.90 -6.80 39.93
C ILE A 932 -12.18 -5.46 39.76
N GLU A 933 -12.38 -4.54 40.67
CA GLU A 933 -11.89 -3.16 40.62
C GLU A 933 -10.90 -2.85 41.73
N ASN A 934 -10.29 -1.67 41.68
CA ASN A 934 -9.32 -1.17 42.62
C ASN A 934 -8.07 -2.10 42.78
N LEU A 935 -7.62 -2.65 41.68
CA LEU A 935 -6.45 -3.49 41.61
C LEU A 935 -5.18 -2.65 41.35
N GLU A 936 -4.04 -3.18 41.83
CA GLU A 936 -2.71 -2.64 41.55
C GLU A 936 -1.79 -3.77 41.06
N ILE A 937 -2.14 -4.44 39.97
CA ILE A 937 -1.36 -5.55 39.41
C ILE A 937 -0.31 -4.95 38.46
N PRO A 938 1.00 -5.05 38.80
CA PRO A 938 2.05 -4.42 38.02
C PRO A 938 2.31 -5.14 36.69
N LEU A 939 2.44 -4.38 35.59
CA LEU A 939 2.84 -4.89 34.28
C LEU A 939 4.36 -4.98 34.08
N PHE A 940 5.15 -4.44 35.00
CA PHE A 940 6.61 -4.33 34.93
C PHE A 940 7.33 -5.29 35.90
N LYS A 941 6.60 -6.19 36.55
CA LYS A 941 7.12 -7.18 37.51
C LYS A 941 6.38 -8.49 37.39
N ASN A 942 7.14 -9.61 37.43
CA ASN A 942 6.53 -10.95 37.46
C ASN A 942 5.52 -11.08 38.59
N THR A 943 4.32 -11.49 38.28
CA THR A 943 3.20 -11.54 39.21
C THR A 943 2.30 -12.72 38.87
N SER A 944 1.82 -13.41 39.92
CA SER A 944 0.74 -14.40 39.85
C SER A 944 -0.43 -13.86 40.68
N PHE A 945 -1.59 -13.73 40.07
CA PHE A 945 -2.77 -13.15 40.72
C PHE A 945 -3.96 -14.10 40.58
N GLU A 946 -4.48 -14.60 41.72
CA GLU A 946 -5.62 -15.50 41.77
C GLU A 946 -6.92 -14.68 41.82
N LEU A 947 -7.80 -14.93 40.86
CA LEU A 947 -9.14 -14.33 40.77
C LEU A 947 -10.14 -15.15 41.62
N LEU A 948 -10.34 -14.78 42.88
CA LEU A 948 -11.25 -15.44 43.83
C LEU A 948 -12.72 -15.31 43.44
#